data_5b8b6a0c6b7ce7aae951b4a2adcbe47b
#
_entry.id   5b8b6a0c6b7ce7aae951b4a2adcbe47b
#
_cell.length_a   1.000
_cell.length_b   1.000
_cell.length_c   1.000
_cell.angle_alpha   90.00
_cell.angle_beta   90.00
_cell.angle_gamma   90.00
#
_symmetry.space_group_name_H-M   'P 1'
#
loop_
_entity.id
_entity.type
_entity.pdbx_description
1 polymer ?
#
loop_
_entity_poly.entity_id
_entity_poly.type
_entity_poly.pdbx_seq_one_letter_code
_entity_poly.pdbx_strand_id
1 'polypeptide(L)'
;MALENLASRIAALICGLAALGGISRAGPDGPAPVLSPLEILGALPTLESVVISPDGKRLAFVKTAGEARAIYVIEFGKSGVLTGVKVADTKLRDIEWIDDDNLLATISRTSLPPLGFYGPRREWNQMVVFDVAKKKVHPLTFEIEHQETLNVSMGAAEVRTVDNKTVIFVPGLYVEDRTLPGMFSFTLPDYRVKLLDRSGIQDTDWLIDESGHIAAQYTYRDEQKTWEIRSRKDGRMTSIAKGTASIDTPDIIGFSADGSSIIASFEENGDSIWKPLSVKDGSWGAPLGSGTFRRVIRERKTGRIIGGTHGAGDERYVFFDNEMQAHWNAVLRAFPDEKVHLVSRSDDFSRIIVQVFGAQDGYSYALFDWYSHKATILGQVYSGISAPAQIRSVSYLAADGRRIDAYLTVPTGQEAKNLPLIVLPHGGPEAADSDDFDWWPQALASRGYAVLQPNFRGSNVTSDLVEAGFGEWGRKMQTDLSDGVRDLAKQGVIDPKRVCIVGASYGGYAALAGVTLDPGVYRCAVAVAGISDLRRFRNWTTSNHSSVVQRYWDRFMGITDKKAAALEEISPIDHIAALNVPVLLVHGKDDTVVPYEQSEIMVNAMKKAGKPVEFVTLNHEDHWLSTGATRLQMLQASAAFLQANNPAH
;
A
#
# COMPACT_ATOMS: atom_id res chain seq x y z
N MET A 1 30.38 -22.28 13.55
CA MET A 1 31.51 -21.57 12.88
C MET A 1 31.31 -21.32 11.39
N ALA A 2 30.93 -22.26 10.53
CA ALA A 2 30.77 -21.97 9.10
C ALA A 2 29.50 -21.11 8.80
N LEU A 3 28.41 -21.30 9.54
CA LEU A 3 27.14 -20.55 9.37
C LEU A 3 27.16 -19.16 10.02
N GLU A 4 27.86 -18.97 11.11
CA GLU A 4 28.06 -17.65 11.75
C GLU A 4 28.81 -16.68 10.82
N ASN A 5 29.78 -17.23 10.06
CA ASN A 5 30.49 -16.47 9.04
C ASN A 5 29.60 -16.12 7.82
N LEU A 6 28.57 -16.91 7.55
CA LEU A 6 27.71 -16.70 6.37
C LEU A 6 26.75 -15.53 6.56
N ALA A 7 26.04 -15.49 7.69
CA ALA A 7 25.07 -14.45 8.00
C ALA A 7 25.72 -13.07 8.17
N SER A 8 26.86 -13.02 8.89
CA SER A 8 27.67 -11.79 9.01
C SER A 8 28.22 -11.32 7.66
N ARG A 9 28.55 -12.26 6.76
CA ARG A 9 29.01 -11.93 5.39
C ARG A 9 27.88 -11.43 4.50
N ILE A 10 26.65 -11.93 4.67
CA ILE A 10 25.48 -11.45 3.92
C ILE A 10 25.13 -10.04 4.36
N ALA A 11 25.02 -9.78 5.67
CA ALA A 11 24.77 -8.45 6.19
C ALA A 11 25.89 -7.46 5.78
N ALA A 12 27.16 -7.88 5.88
CA ALA A 12 28.28 -7.07 5.43
C ALA A 12 28.27 -6.82 3.91
N LEU A 13 27.81 -7.79 3.12
CA LEU A 13 27.70 -7.65 1.67
C LEU A 13 26.57 -6.68 1.30
N ILE A 14 25.40 -6.80 1.92
CA ILE A 14 24.28 -5.89 1.70
C ILE A 14 24.66 -4.47 2.15
N CYS A 15 25.31 -4.31 3.31
CA CYS A 15 25.83 -3.02 3.78
C CYS A 15 27.00 -2.51 2.93
N GLY A 16 27.92 -3.37 2.51
CA GLY A 16 29.11 -3.02 1.74
C GLY A 16 28.84 -2.56 0.30
N LEU A 17 27.69 -2.96 -0.30
CA LEU A 17 27.28 -2.48 -1.62
C LEU A 17 27.01 -0.97 -1.66
N ALA A 18 26.88 -0.30 -0.51
CA ALA A 18 26.84 1.16 -0.44
C ALA A 18 28.15 1.81 -0.91
N ALA A 19 29.29 1.13 -0.70
CA ALA A 19 30.61 1.63 -1.10
C ALA A 19 30.96 1.41 -2.59
N LEU A 20 30.26 0.48 -3.27
CA LEU A 20 30.54 0.16 -4.68
C LEU A 20 29.67 0.94 -5.68
N GLY A 21 28.71 1.73 -5.22
CA GLY A 21 27.87 2.63 -6.04
C GLY A 21 28.58 3.92 -6.49
N GLY A 22 29.81 4.13 -6.08
CA GLY A 22 30.60 5.32 -6.38
C GLY A 22 31.42 5.20 -7.68
N ILE A 23 30.78 5.19 -8.86
CA ILE A 23 31.43 5.80 -10.03
C ILE A 23 31.05 7.28 -10.00
N SER A 24 31.60 7.98 -9.06
CA SER A 24 31.64 9.43 -9.01
C SER A 24 33.02 9.89 -9.49
N ARG A 25 33.06 10.84 -10.39
CA ARG A 25 34.24 11.64 -10.68
C ARG A 25 34.83 12.14 -9.37
N ALA A 26 36.11 11.89 -9.15
CA ALA A 26 36.86 12.43 -8.02
C ALA A 26 36.72 13.96 -7.98
N GLY A 27 35.96 14.44 -7.03
CA GLY A 27 36.04 15.80 -6.48
C GLY A 27 36.78 15.71 -5.14
N PRO A 28 37.31 16.82 -4.57
CA PRO A 28 38.25 16.80 -3.47
C PRO A 28 37.70 16.13 -2.21
N ASP A 29 38.57 15.34 -1.58
CA ASP A 29 38.37 14.51 -0.40
C ASP A 29 37.78 15.29 0.79
N GLY A 30 36.48 15.19 0.97
CA GLY A 30 35.81 15.53 2.23
C GLY A 30 34.97 14.29 2.69
N PRO A 31 34.80 14.10 4.01
CA PRO A 31 33.86 13.05 4.46
C PRO A 31 32.49 13.29 3.84
N ALA A 32 31.82 12.20 3.40
CA ALA A 32 30.48 12.30 2.85
C ALA A 32 29.56 13.07 3.83
N PRO A 33 28.72 13.99 3.37
CA PRO A 33 27.86 14.78 4.24
C PRO A 33 26.96 13.83 5.06
N VAL A 34 26.92 14.05 6.37
CA VAL A 34 26.01 13.31 7.27
C VAL A 34 24.60 13.82 7.00
N LEU A 35 23.75 12.98 6.42
CA LEU A 35 22.36 13.32 6.15
C LEU A 35 21.57 13.46 7.47
N SER A 36 20.68 14.43 7.53
CA SER A 36 19.74 14.55 8.64
C SER A 36 18.66 13.45 8.59
N PRO A 37 18.02 13.12 9.72
CA PRO A 37 16.91 12.17 9.71
C PRO A 37 15.79 12.53 8.72
N LEU A 38 15.51 13.83 8.53
CA LEU A 38 14.55 14.32 7.55
C LEU A 38 14.94 13.93 6.11
N GLU A 39 16.22 14.09 5.76
CA GLU A 39 16.73 13.74 4.43
C GLU A 39 16.74 12.23 4.21
N ILE A 40 17.08 11.45 5.23
CA ILE A 40 17.08 9.99 5.16
C ILE A 40 15.64 9.46 4.97
N LEU A 41 14.68 9.94 5.76
CA LEU A 41 13.29 9.51 5.72
C LEU A 41 12.50 10.08 4.53
N GLY A 42 12.93 11.22 4.00
CA GLY A 42 12.39 11.81 2.77
C GLY A 42 12.86 11.08 1.50
N ALA A 43 14.00 10.39 1.54
CA ALA A 43 14.45 9.54 0.45
C ALA A 43 13.63 8.24 0.36
N LEU A 44 13.77 7.50 -0.74
CA LEU A 44 13.27 6.12 -0.80
C LEU A 44 14.08 5.22 0.14
N PRO A 45 13.49 4.09 0.60
CA PRO A 45 14.20 3.13 1.45
C PRO A 45 15.56 2.71 0.86
N THR A 46 16.57 2.64 1.70
CA THR A 46 17.91 2.18 1.30
C THR A 46 17.92 0.70 0.91
N LEU A 47 17.10 -0.10 1.62
CA LEU A 47 16.89 -1.52 1.38
C LEU A 47 15.39 -1.80 1.38
N GLU A 48 14.88 -2.43 0.33
CA GLU A 48 13.46 -2.77 0.19
C GLU A 48 13.26 -4.06 -0.59
N SER A 49 12.04 -4.62 -0.52
CA SER A 49 11.61 -5.79 -1.31
C SER A 49 12.60 -6.96 -1.21
N VAL A 50 12.97 -7.35 0.02
CA VAL A 50 13.88 -8.48 0.25
C VAL A 50 13.10 -9.78 0.12
N VAL A 51 13.37 -10.57 -0.93
CA VAL A 51 12.63 -11.81 -1.22
C VAL A 51 13.56 -13.00 -1.43
N ILE A 52 13.15 -14.16 -0.92
CA ILE A 52 13.92 -15.41 -0.99
C ILE A 52 13.40 -16.33 -2.10
N SER A 53 14.30 -17.03 -2.80
CA SER A 53 13.92 -17.99 -3.84
C SER A 53 13.12 -19.19 -3.28
N PRO A 54 12.29 -19.85 -4.10
CA PRO A 54 11.52 -21.02 -3.71
C PRO A 54 12.34 -22.10 -3.00
N ASP A 55 13.53 -22.40 -3.51
CA ASP A 55 14.47 -23.40 -2.94
C ASP A 55 15.26 -22.87 -1.72
N GLY A 56 15.04 -21.62 -1.33
CA GLY A 56 15.70 -20.97 -0.20
C GLY A 56 17.18 -20.66 -0.41
N LYS A 57 17.75 -20.82 -1.62
CA LYS A 57 19.19 -20.66 -1.84
C LYS A 57 19.62 -19.27 -2.27
N ARG A 58 18.72 -18.46 -2.79
CA ARG A 58 19.01 -17.11 -3.30
C ARG A 58 18.16 -16.06 -2.61
N LEU A 59 18.72 -14.87 -2.48
CA LEU A 59 18.04 -13.70 -1.97
C LEU A 59 18.08 -12.61 -3.04
N ALA A 60 16.93 -12.03 -3.37
CA ALA A 60 16.84 -10.82 -4.17
C ALA A 60 16.39 -9.66 -3.30
N PHE A 61 16.89 -8.47 -3.59
CA PHE A 61 16.51 -7.26 -2.86
C PHE A 61 16.74 -6.01 -3.73
N VAL A 62 16.00 -4.96 -3.41
CA VAL A 62 16.19 -3.65 -4.03
C VAL A 62 17.06 -2.80 -3.12
N LYS A 63 18.05 -2.15 -3.71
CA LYS A 63 18.89 -1.17 -3.02
C LYS A 63 18.84 0.17 -3.73
N THR A 64 18.66 1.21 -2.93
CA THR A 64 18.63 2.59 -3.39
C THR A 64 19.87 3.33 -2.90
N ALA A 65 20.52 4.07 -3.81
CA ALA A 65 21.64 4.95 -3.51
C ALA A 65 21.41 6.29 -4.23
N GLY A 66 20.97 7.31 -3.51
CA GLY A 66 20.44 8.54 -4.10
C GLY A 66 19.20 8.23 -4.95
N GLU A 67 19.23 8.63 -6.23
CA GLU A 67 18.15 8.32 -7.19
C GLU A 67 18.36 6.97 -7.93
N ALA A 68 19.50 6.32 -7.72
CA ALA A 68 19.79 5.05 -8.39
C ALA A 68 19.20 3.88 -7.61
N ARG A 69 18.29 3.14 -8.25
CA ARG A 69 17.70 1.90 -7.72
C ARG A 69 18.17 0.72 -8.54
N ALA A 70 18.49 -0.38 -7.88
CA ALA A 70 18.83 -1.63 -8.56
C ALA A 70 18.34 -2.85 -7.76
N ILE A 71 17.92 -3.87 -8.49
CA ILE A 71 17.63 -5.19 -7.94
C ILE A 71 18.95 -5.96 -7.93
N TYR A 72 19.32 -6.52 -6.80
CA TYR A 72 20.49 -7.38 -6.62
C TYR A 72 20.06 -8.78 -6.25
N VAL A 73 20.85 -9.76 -6.71
CA VAL A 73 20.68 -11.17 -6.35
C VAL A 73 21.98 -11.68 -5.75
N ILE A 74 21.89 -12.34 -4.60
CA ILE A 74 22.99 -13.08 -3.95
C ILE A 74 22.60 -14.55 -3.80
N GLU A 75 23.61 -15.42 -3.68
CA GLU A 75 23.40 -16.84 -3.43
C GLU A 75 24.08 -17.22 -2.10
N PHE A 76 23.36 -17.90 -1.24
CA PHE A 76 23.90 -18.33 0.05
C PHE A 76 25.10 -19.28 -0.15
N GLY A 77 26.17 -19.06 0.61
CA GLY A 77 27.40 -19.83 0.49
C GLY A 77 28.38 -19.34 -0.55
N LYS A 78 27.98 -18.44 -1.45
CA LYS A 78 28.89 -17.75 -2.36
C LYS A 78 29.25 -16.35 -1.86
N SER A 79 30.44 -15.89 -2.22
CA SER A 79 30.86 -14.52 -1.90
C SER A 79 30.45 -13.57 -3.03
N GLY A 80 29.96 -12.39 -2.67
CA GLY A 80 29.63 -11.32 -3.61
C GLY A 80 28.21 -11.41 -4.21
N VAL A 81 27.92 -10.45 -5.08
CA VAL A 81 26.65 -10.36 -5.83
C VAL A 81 26.71 -11.32 -7.00
N LEU A 82 25.70 -12.17 -7.13
CA LEU A 82 25.58 -13.08 -8.27
C LEU A 82 25.27 -12.27 -9.56
N THR A 83 24.32 -11.37 -9.47
CA THR A 83 23.94 -10.49 -10.57
C THR A 83 23.12 -9.30 -10.05
N GLY A 84 22.87 -8.32 -10.91
CA GLY A 84 21.97 -7.21 -10.60
C GLY A 84 21.50 -6.52 -11.87
N VAL A 85 20.37 -5.82 -11.75
CA VAL A 85 19.77 -5.04 -12.84
C VAL A 85 19.33 -3.67 -12.30
N LYS A 86 19.69 -2.62 -13.02
CA LYS A 86 19.23 -1.26 -12.70
C LYS A 86 17.74 -1.13 -13.01
N VAL A 87 17.02 -0.51 -12.10
CA VAL A 87 15.69 -0.01 -12.37
C VAL A 87 15.85 1.27 -13.18
N ALA A 88 15.27 1.28 -14.37
CA ALA A 88 15.28 2.47 -15.23
C ALA A 88 14.36 3.57 -14.67
N ASP A 89 14.10 4.62 -15.47
CA ASP A 89 13.17 5.72 -15.11
C ASP A 89 11.72 5.25 -15.06
N THR A 90 11.48 4.18 -14.30
CA THR A 90 10.15 3.59 -14.05
C THR A 90 9.96 3.42 -12.56
N LYS A 91 8.70 3.43 -12.12
CA LYS A 91 8.37 3.17 -10.72
C LYS A 91 8.37 1.65 -10.51
N LEU A 92 9.30 1.15 -9.70
CA LEU A 92 9.28 -0.25 -9.27
C LEU A 92 8.21 -0.41 -8.19
N ARG A 93 7.26 -1.32 -8.41
CA ARG A 93 6.14 -1.57 -7.51
C ARG A 93 6.35 -2.80 -6.65
N ASP A 94 6.88 -3.86 -7.25
CA ASP A 94 7.11 -5.13 -6.55
C ASP A 94 8.16 -5.97 -7.26
N ILE A 95 8.77 -6.92 -6.51
CA ILE A 95 9.58 -8.01 -7.03
C ILE A 95 9.21 -9.32 -6.33
N GLU A 96 9.11 -10.41 -7.08
CA GLU A 96 8.86 -11.74 -6.54
C GLU A 96 9.61 -12.82 -7.32
N TRP A 97 9.97 -13.92 -6.65
CA TRP A 97 10.50 -15.11 -7.33
C TRP A 97 9.34 -15.93 -7.89
N ILE A 98 9.38 -16.19 -9.19
CA ILE A 98 8.39 -17.04 -9.86
C ILE A 98 8.86 -18.50 -9.96
N ASP A 99 10.15 -18.73 -9.97
CA ASP A 99 10.85 -20.00 -9.78
C ASP A 99 12.26 -19.74 -9.23
N ASP A 100 13.11 -20.75 -9.16
CA ASP A 100 14.46 -20.62 -8.56
C ASP A 100 15.42 -19.76 -9.40
N ASP A 101 15.14 -19.54 -10.69
CA ASP A 101 16.01 -18.82 -11.61
C ASP A 101 15.42 -17.50 -12.13
N ASN A 102 14.14 -17.24 -11.90
CA ASN A 102 13.44 -16.11 -12.48
C ASN A 102 12.76 -15.23 -11.43
N LEU A 103 13.02 -13.92 -11.51
CA LEU A 103 12.31 -12.88 -10.75
C LEU A 103 11.29 -12.19 -11.66
N LEU A 104 10.09 -11.99 -11.17
CA LEU A 104 9.09 -11.11 -11.77
C LEU A 104 9.18 -9.74 -11.08
N ALA A 105 9.27 -8.67 -11.86
CA ALA A 105 9.18 -7.31 -11.34
C ALA A 105 7.97 -6.61 -11.96
N THR A 106 7.15 -6.01 -11.12
CA THR A 106 6.07 -5.11 -11.53
C THR A 106 6.59 -3.69 -11.52
N ILE A 107 6.48 -3.04 -12.67
CA ILE A 107 6.83 -1.63 -12.87
C ILE A 107 5.62 -0.85 -13.33
N SER A 108 5.63 0.46 -13.13
CA SER A 108 4.54 1.30 -13.62
C SER A 108 5.03 2.62 -14.20
N ARG A 109 4.16 3.25 -14.99
CA ARG A 109 4.38 4.56 -15.59
C ARG A 109 3.06 5.30 -15.76
N THR A 110 3.03 6.56 -15.39
CA THR A 110 1.88 7.44 -15.67
C THR A 110 1.99 8.01 -17.08
N SER A 111 1.06 7.68 -17.95
CA SER A 111 1.01 8.20 -19.33
C SER A 111 -0.41 8.33 -19.87
N LEU A 112 -0.56 9.04 -20.97
CA LEU A 112 -1.76 8.96 -21.80
C LEU A 112 -1.95 7.51 -22.27
N PRO A 113 -3.19 7.12 -22.60
CA PRO A 113 -3.43 5.82 -23.24
C PRO A 113 -2.56 5.63 -24.46
N PRO A 114 -2.22 4.38 -24.85
CA PRO A 114 -1.51 4.08 -26.08
C PRO A 114 -2.17 4.66 -27.32
N LEU A 115 -1.43 4.76 -28.42
CA LEU A 115 -1.93 5.30 -29.68
C LEU A 115 -3.17 4.53 -30.17
N GLY A 116 -4.22 5.25 -30.52
CA GLY A 116 -5.52 4.65 -30.90
C GLY A 116 -6.55 4.58 -29.77
N PHE A 117 -6.12 4.78 -28.52
CA PHE A 117 -7.02 4.82 -27.37
C PHE A 117 -7.19 6.24 -26.84
N TYR A 118 -8.41 6.55 -26.39
CA TYR A 118 -8.75 7.85 -25.83
C TYR A 118 -9.00 7.74 -24.34
N GLY A 119 -8.62 8.77 -23.59
CA GLY A 119 -8.86 8.84 -22.14
C GLY A 119 -7.85 9.71 -21.42
N PRO A 120 -8.03 9.89 -20.11
CA PRO A 120 -7.08 10.62 -19.28
C PRO A 120 -5.77 9.86 -19.10
N ARG A 121 -4.77 10.55 -18.56
CA ARG A 121 -3.55 9.89 -18.06
C ARG A 121 -3.92 8.86 -17.00
N ARG A 122 -3.27 7.70 -17.04
CA ARG A 122 -3.45 6.62 -16.08
C ARG A 122 -2.10 6.07 -15.65
N GLU A 123 -2.06 5.46 -14.50
CA GLU A 123 -0.95 4.62 -14.08
C GLU A 123 -1.08 3.25 -14.76
N TRP A 124 -0.12 2.91 -15.61
CA TRP A 124 -0.10 1.65 -16.35
C TRP A 124 0.95 0.72 -15.75
N ASN A 125 0.52 -0.43 -15.30
CA ASN A 125 1.41 -1.47 -14.81
C ASN A 125 1.90 -2.35 -15.96
N GLN A 126 3.18 -2.73 -15.90
CA GLN A 126 3.82 -3.68 -16.79
C GLN A 126 4.64 -4.66 -15.96
N MET A 127 4.82 -5.85 -16.47
CA MET A 127 5.61 -6.88 -15.81
C MET A 127 6.82 -7.26 -16.64
N VAL A 128 7.93 -7.49 -15.97
CA VAL A 128 9.18 -7.93 -16.59
C VAL A 128 9.76 -9.11 -15.80
N VAL A 129 10.25 -10.11 -16.51
CA VAL A 129 10.95 -11.24 -15.91
C VAL A 129 12.45 -11.01 -16.02
N PHE A 130 13.16 -11.11 -14.91
CA PHE A 130 14.62 -11.13 -14.87
C PHE A 130 15.11 -12.57 -14.73
N ASP A 131 15.66 -13.13 -15.82
CA ASP A 131 16.36 -14.41 -15.83
C ASP A 131 17.73 -14.22 -15.19
N VAL A 132 17.87 -14.71 -13.97
CA VAL A 132 19.05 -14.53 -13.12
C VAL A 132 20.28 -15.26 -13.69
N ALA A 133 20.06 -16.47 -14.25
CA ALA A 133 21.14 -17.28 -14.81
C ALA A 133 21.70 -16.67 -16.08
N LYS A 134 20.82 -16.19 -16.98
CA LYS A 134 21.23 -15.55 -18.25
C LYS A 134 21.52 -14.06 -18.10
N LYS A 135 21.17 -13.45 -16.95
CA LYS A 135 21.29 -12.00 -16.69
C LYS A 135 20.54 -11.15 -17.72
N LYS A 136 19.34 -11.59 -18.10
CA LYS A 136 18.51 -10.93 -19.11
C LYS A 136 17.17 -10.52 -18.54
N VAL A 137 16.68 -9.37 -19.00
CA VAL A 137 15.35 -8.87 -18.70
C VAL A 137 14.44 -9.15 -19.89
N HIS A 138 13.27 -9.73 -19.64
CA HIS A 138 12.26 -10.07 -20.63
C HIS A 138 10.94 -9.39 -20.26
N PRO A 139 10.54 -8.33 -20.96
CA PRO A 139 9.20 -7.78 -20.78
C PRO A 139 8.13 -8.82 -21.14
N LEU A 140 7.08 -8.92 -20.34
CA LEU A 140 5.89 -9.69 -20.70
C LEU A 140 5.08 -8.85 -21.69
N THR A 141 5.07 -9.26 -22.96
CA THR A 141 4.32 -8.58 -24.02
C THR A 141 3.04 -9.34 -24.30
N PHE A 142 1.91 -8.62 -24.24
CA PHE A 142 0.57 -9.19 -24.43
C PHE A 142 0.21 -9.33 -25.93
N GLU A 143 1.17 -9.40 -26.80
CA GLU A 143 0.96 -9.46 -28.25
C GLU A 143 0.49 -10.85 -28.69
N ILE A 144 -0.70 -10.91 -29.28
CA ILE A 144 -1.29 -12.13 -29.82
C ILE A 144 -1.65 -11.88 -31.29
N GLU A 145 -1.29 -12.80 -32.15
CA GLU A 145 -1.60 -12.72 -33.58
C GLU A 145 -3.12 -12.60 -33.81
N HIS A 146 -3.49 -11.64 -34.65
CA HIS A 146 -4.90 -11.34 -35.00
C HIS A 146 -5.79 -10.89 -33.84
N GLN A 147 -5.20 -10.47 -32.69
CA GLN A 147 -5.93 -9.89 -31.57
C GLN A 147 -5.28 -8.58 -31.12
N GLU A 148 -6.04 -7.50 -31.13
CA GLU A 148 -5.59 -6.24 -30.55
C GLU A 148 -5.61 -6.33 -29.03
N THR A 149 -4.48 -5.99 -28.39
CA THR A 149 -4.27 -6.06 -26.94
C THR A 149 -3.52 -4.83 -26.46
N LEU A 150 -3.65 -4.52 -25.16
CA LEU A 150 -2.84 -3.51 -24.51
C LEU A 150 -1.69 -4.18 -23.74
N ASN A 151 -0.49 -3.64 -23.87
CA ASN A 151 0.68 -4.16 -23.16
C ASN A 151 0.73 -3.68 -21.70
N VAL A 152 -0.29 -4.06 -20.93
CA VAL A 152 -0.50 -3.67 -19.53
C VAL A 152 -1.05 -4.83 -18.70
N SER A 153 -0.64 -4.89 -17.43
CA SER A 153 -1.26 -5.78 -16.44
C SER A 153 -2.34 -5.04 -15.64
N MET A 154 -3.45 -5.73 -15.38
CA MET A 154 -4.60 -5.19 -14.65
C MET A 154 -4.70 -5.72 -13.21
N GLY A 155 -3.78 -6.59 -12.80
CA GLY A 155 -3.76 -7.18 -11.46
C GLY A 155 -2.43 -7.88 -11.18
N ALA A 156 -2.35 -8.53 -10.03
CA ALA A 156 -1.21 -9.35 -9.65
C ALA A 156 -1.09 -10.58 -10.56
N ALA A 157 0.14 -11.07 -10.75
CA ALA A 157 0.38 -12.32 -11.43
C ALA A 157 0.10 -13.51 -10.52
N GLU A 158 -0.38 -14.61 -11.11
CA GLU A 158 -0.36 -15.91 -10.48
C GLU A 158 0.65 -16.83 -11.19
N VAL A 159 1.33 -17.69 -10.47
CA VAL A 159 2.35 -18.57 -11.04
C VAL A 159 2.00 -20.02 -10.77
N ARG A 160 2.15 -20.87 -11.79
CA ARG A 160 1.99 -22.33 -11.64
C ARG A 160 3.12 -23.06 -12.37
N THR A 161 3.36 -24.28 -11.95
CA THR A 161 4.22 -25.21 -12.68
C THR A 161 3.33 -26.17 -13.46
N VAL A 162 3.25 -25.99 -14.77
CA VAL A 162 2.44 -26.83 -15.68
C VAL A 162 3.37 -27.59 -16.61
N ASP A 163 3.28 -28.89 -16.66
CA ASP A 163 4.15 -29.76 -17.48
C ASP A 163 5.66 -29.44 -17.30
N ASN A 164 6.09 -29.28 -16.06
CA ASN A 164 7.45 -28.88 -15.67
C ASN A 164 7.93 -27.53 -16.23
N LYS A 165 7.02 -26.64 -16.59
CA LYS A 165 7.31 -25.27 -17.02
C LYS A 165 6.68 -24.27 -16.09
N THR A 166 7.38 -23.18 -15.86
CA THR A 166 6.83 -22.02 -15.17
C THR A 166 5.86 -21.30 -16.10
N VAL A 167 4.61 -21.14 -15.65
CA VAL A 167 3.57 -20.39 -16.36
C VAL A 167 3.09 -19.25 -15.48
N ILE A 168 3.13 -18.04 -16.04
CA ILE A 168 2.66 -16.83 -15.38
C ILE A 168 1.27 -16.49 -15.93
N PHE A 169 0.30 -16.30 -15.07
CA PHE A 169 -1.06 -15.90 -15.42
C PHE A 169 -1.27 -14.44 -15.01
N VAL A 170 -1.70 -13.60 -15.92
CA VAL A 170 -1.83 -12.15 -15.69
C VAL A 170 -3.15 -11.66 -16.28
N PRO A 171 -3.99 -10.98 -15.49
CA PRO A 171 -5.11 -10.23 -16.04
C PRO A 171 -4.58 -9.08 -16.91
N GLY A 172 -5.06 -8.96 -18.12
CA GLY A 172 -4.67 -7.93 -19.08
C GLY A 172 -5.88 -7.39 -19.83
N LEU A 173 -5.63 -6.60 -20.87
CA LEU A 173 -6.68 -5.99 -21.67
C LEU A 173 -6.58 -6.43 -23.15
N TYR A 174 -7.73 -6.80 -23.70
CA TYR A 174 -7.89 -7.02 -25.14
C TYR A 174 -8.98 -6.09 -25.71
N VAL A 175 -9.01 -5.94 -27.02
CA VAL A 175 -9.92 -5.01 -27.71
C VAL A 175 -10.79 -5.78 -28.68
N GLU A 176 -12.09 -5.52 -28.59
CA GLU A 176 -13.12 -5.89 -29.59
C GLU A 176 -13.80 -4.61 -30.07
N ASP A 177 -15.07 -4.42 -29.77
CA ASP A 177 -15.80 -3.15 -29.93
C ASP A 177 -15.43 -2.13 -28.84
N ARG A 178 -14.89 -2.62 -27.74
CA ARG A 178 -14.39 -1.87 -26.58
C ARG A 178 -13.23 -2.61 -25.91
N THR A 179 -12.55 -1.92 -25.00
CA THR A 179 -11.49 -2.55 -24.19
C THR A 179 -12.09 -3.39 -23.07
N LEU A 180 -11.70 -4.65 -22.98
CA LEU A 180 -12.21 -5.65 -22.06
C LEU A 180 -11.08 -6.38 -21.33
N PRO A 181 -11.30 -6.82 -20.08
CA PRO A 181 -10.35 -7.67 -19.38
C PRO A 181 -10.32 -9.09 -19.94
N GLY A 182 -9.13 -9.68 -19.94
CA GLY A 182 -8.91 -11.07 -20.28
C GLY A 182 -7.80 -11.68 -19.46
N MET A 183 -7.83 -13.00 -19.28
CA MET A 183 -6.78 -13.72 -18.60
C MET A 183 -5.74 -14.20 -19.62
N PHE A 184 -4.50 -13.78 -19.42
CA PHE A 184 -3.37 -14.17 -20.27
C PHE A 184 -2.45 -15.13 -19.53
N SER A 185 -1.78 -16.01 -20.27
CA SER A 185 -0.71 -16.86 -19.73
C SER A 185 0.57 -16.69 -20.53
N PHE A 186 1.72 -16.73 -19.84
CA PHE A 186 3.06 -16.65 -20.42
C PHE A 186 3.85 -17.88 -19.99
N THR A 187 4.28 -18.69 -20.94
CA THR A 187 5.02 -19.93 -20.66
C THR A 187 6.53 -19.71 -20.83
N LEU A 188 7.30 -19.97 -19.78
CA LEU A 188 8.75 -19.90 -19.81
C LEU A 188 9.35 -21.22 -20.35
N PRO A 189 10.56 -21.20 -20.96
CA PRO A 189 11.41 -20.01 -21.15
C PRO A 189 11.12 -19.23 -22.44
N ASP A 190 10.14 -19.64 -23.24
CA ASP A 190 9.90 -19.08 -24.57
C ASP A 190 9.04 -17.80 -24.52
N TYR A 191 8.49 -17.47 -23.35
CA TYR A 191 7.57 -16.35 -23.12
C TYR A 191 6.34 -16.37 -24.03
N ARG A 192 5.92 -17.59 -24.46
CA ARG A 192 4.76 -17.75 -25.32
C ARG A 192 3.50 -17.29 -24.61
N VAL A 193 2.85 -16.28 -25.18
CA VAL A 193 1.61 -15.71 -24.66
C VAL A 193 0.38 -16.42 -25.24
N LYS A 194 -0.66 -16.58 -24.44
CA LYS A 194 -2.00 -17.01 -24.85
C LYS A 194 -3.06 -16.22 -24.10
N LEU A 195 -4.13 -15.85 -24.77
CA LEU A 195 -5.36 -15.35 -24.14
C LEU A 195 -6.24 -16.57 -23.81
N LEU A 196 -6.37 -16.85 -22.50
CA LEU A 196 -7.06 -18.06 -22.01
C LEU A 196 -8.57 -17.86 -21.91
N ASP A 197 -8.98 -16.64 -21.55
CA ASP A 197 -10.39 -16.31 -21.37
C ASP A 197 -10.69 -14.87 -21.77
N ARG A 198 -11.88 -14.67 -22.34
CA ARG A 198 -12.45 -13.40 -22.76
C ARG A 198 -13.75 -13.21 -22.01
N SER A 199 -13.75 -12.44 -20.95
CA SER A 199 -14.95 -12.35 -20.10
C SER A 199 -16.16 -11.71 -20.78
N GLY A 200 -15.94 -10.77 -21.67
CA GLY A 200 -17.00 -9.92 -22.23
C GLY A 200 -17.66 -8.97 -21.21
N ILE A 201 -17.27 -9.04 -19.94
CA ILE A 201 -17.79 -8.28 -18.80
C ILE A 201 -16.63 -7.51 -18.18
N GLN A 202 -16.80 -6.22 -17.87
CA GLN A 202 -15.73 -5.35 -17.37
C GLN A 202 -15.21 -5.80 -16.00
N ASP A 203 -16.13 -6.10 -15.08
CA ASP A 203 -15.77 -6.51 -13.73
C ASP A 203 -15.75 -8.04 -13.67
N THR A 204 -14.59 -8.62 -13.99
CA THR A 204 -14.35 -10.06 -13.99
C THR A 204 -13.06 -10.39 -13.28
N ASP A 205 -13.08 -11.41 -12.44
CA ASP A 205 -11.93 -12.00 -11.79
C ASP A 205 -11.88 -13.52 -11.99
N TRP A 206 -10.69 -14.12 -11.84
CA TRP A 206 -10.44 -15.53 -12.14
C TRP A 206 -9.61 -16.20 -11.06
N LEU A 207 -9.84 -17.48 -10.85
CA LEU A 207 -8.96 -18.35 -10.09
C LEU A 207 -8.36 -19.42 -11.01
N ILE A 208 -7.06 -19.58 -10.93
CA ILE A 208 -6.29 -20.56 -11.69
C ILE A 208 -5.97 -21.74 -10.77
N ASP A 209 -6.32 -22.96 -11.22
CA ASP A 209 -5.98 -24.18 -10.50
C ASP A 209 -4.50 -24.56 -10.62
N GLU A 210 -4.10 -25.60 -9.92
CA GLU A 210 -2.73 -26.11 -9.93
C GLU A 210 -2.27 -26.64 -11.29
N SER A 211 -3.23 -27.00 -12.18
CA SER A 211 -2.97 -27.46 -13.55
C SER A 211 -2.91 -26.31 -14.56
N GLY A 212 -3.07 -25.09 -14.13
CA GLY A 212 -3.03 -23.90 -15.00
C GLY A 212 -4.31 -23.63 -15.79
N HIS A 213 -5.44 -24.23 -15.38
CA HIS A 213 -6.73 -23.93 -15.98
C HIS A 213 -7.49 -22.88 -15.18
N ILE A 214 -8.30 -22.10 -15.88
CA ILE A 214 -9.30 -21.27 -15.22
C ILE A 214 -10.34 -22.20 -14.60
N ALA A 215 -10.31 -22.32 -13.28
CA ALA A 215 -11.19 -23.22 -12.54
C ALA A 215 -12.40 -22.48 -11.94
N ALA A 216 -12.28 -21.18 -11.70
CA ALA A 216 -13.39 -20.35 -11.28
C ALA A 216 -13.34 -18.97 -11.92
N GLN A 217 -14.49 -18.33 -12.00
CA GLN A 217 -14.66 -16.98 -12.51
C GLN A 217 -15.70 -16.26 -11.65
N TYR A 218 -15.37 -15.05 -11.24
CA TYR A 218 -16.32 -14.09 -10.68
C TYR A 218 -16.67 -13.07 -11.73
N THR A 219 -17.93 -12.64 -11.78
CA THR A 219 -18.37 -11.54 -12.64
C THR A 219 -19.37 -10.65 -11.91
N TYR A 220 -19.27 -9.35 -12.14
CA TYR A 220 -20.25 -8.37 -11.66
C TYR A 220 -20.85 -7.60 -12.84
N ARG A 221 -22.17 -7.51 -12.86
CA ARG A 221 -22.93 -6.74 -13.87
C ARG A 221 -23.53 -5.52 -13.21
N ASP A 222 -22.88 -4.40 -13.42
CA ASP A 222 -23.21 -3.17 -12.73
C ASP A 222 -24.62 -2.62 -13.02
N GLU A 223 -25.10 -2.72 -14.26
CA GLU A 223 -26.45 -2.28 -14.62
C GLU A 223 -27.54 -3.05 -13.84
N GLN A 224 -27.36 -4.35 -13.67
CA GLN A 224 -28.28 -5.23 -12.95
C GLN A 224 -27.96 -5.31 -11.46
N LYS A 225 -26.78 -4.80 -11.03
CA LYS A 225 -26.24 -4.97 -9.67
C LYS A 225 -26.19 -6.43 -9.23
N THR A 226 -25.83 -7.33 -10.16
CA THR A 226 -25.77 -8.76 -9.94
C THR A 226 -24.35 -9.27 -10.03
N TRP A 227 -24.00 -10.16 -9.10
CA TRP A 227 -22.75 -10.89 -9.13
C TRP A 227 -23.01 -12.39 -9.36
N GLU A 228 -22.04 -13.08 -9.96
CA GLU A 228 -22.10 -14.51 -10.21
C GLU A 228 -20.71 -15.11 -10.01
N ILE A 229 -20.65 -16.26 -9.30
CA ILE A 229 -19.47 -17.12 -9.20
C ILE A 229 -19.76 -18.39 -10.01
N ARG A 230 -18.85 -18.69 -10.92
CA ARG A 230 -18.88 -19.89 -11.75
C ARG A 230 -17.68 -20.76 -11.42
N SER A 231 -17.87 -22.07 -11.46
CA SER A 231 -16.77 -23.04 -11.34
C SER A 231 -16.77 -23.97 -12.55
N ARG A 232 -15.59 -24.45 -12.91
CA ARG A 232 -15.40 -25.42 -14.00
C ARG A 232 -15.84 -26.81 -13.53
N LYS A 233 -16.86 -27.35 -14.19
CA LYS A 233 -17.38 -28.72 -13.96
C LYS A 233 -17.52 -29.43 -15.30
N ASP A 234 -16.95 -30.61 -15.44
CA ASP A 234 -16.99 -31.42 -16.69
C ASP A 234 -16.57 -30.59 -17.94
N GLY A 235 -15.52 -29.76 -17.79
CA GLY A 235 -14.99 -28.92 -18.86
C GLY A 235 -15.78 -27.64 -19.15
N ARG A 236 -16.91 -27.38 -18.47
CA ARG A 236 -17.77 -26.21 -18.67
C ARG A 236 -17.82 -25.34 -17.43
N MET A 237 -17.88 -24.01 -17.63
CA MET A 237 -18.13 -23.04 -16.56
C MET A 237 -19.62 -23.06 -16.18
N THR A 238 -19.90 -23.43 -14.93
CA THR A 238 -21.26 -23.56 -14.39
C THR A 238 -21.45 -22.62 -13.21
N SER A 239 -22.58 -21.91 -13.17
CA SER A 239 -22.94 -21.05 -12.04
C SER A 239 -23.12 -21.89 -10.78
N ILE A 240 -22.41 -21.51 -9.71
CA ILE A 240 -22.48 -22.16 -8.40
C ILE A 240 -23.00 -21.23 -7.31
N ALA A 241 -22.88 -19.91 -7.50
CA ALA A 241 -23.47 -18.92 -6.63
C ALA A 241 -23.77 -17.62 -7.40
N LYS A 242 -24.81 -16.92 -6.99
CA LYS A 242 -25.19 -15.61 -7.55
C LYS A 242 -25.97 -14.79 -6.54
N GLY A 243 -25.96 -13.49 -6.71
CA GLY A 243 -26.71 -12.58 -5.84
C GLY A 243 -26.78 -11.16 -6.40
N THR A 244 -27.28 -10.27 -5.58
CA THR A 244 -27.39 -8.84 -5.90
C THR A 244 -26.71 -8.03 -4.81
N ALA A 245 -25.91 -7.05 -5.20
CA ALA A 245 -25.31 -6.07 -4.30
C ALA A 245 -25.00 -4.79 -5.07
N SER A 246 -25.18 -3.64 -4.43
CA SER A 246 -24.86 -2.36 -5.05
C SER A 246 -23.41 -1.96 -4.84
N ILE A 247 -22.81 -2.32 -3.72
CA ILE A 247 -21.45 -1.96 -3.30
C ILE A 247 -20.74 -3.21 -2.77
N ASP A 248 -21.18 -3.75 -1.65
CA ASP A 248 -20.48 -4.81 -0.91
C ASP A 248 -20.69 -6.18 -1.59
N THR A 249 -19.98 -6.36 -2.71
CA THR A 249 -20.00 -7.62 -3.47
C THR A 249 -18.99 -8.61 -2.88
N PRO A 250 -19.22 -9.93 -2.96
CA PRO A 250 -18.20 -10.89 -2.58
C PRO A 250 -17.00 -10.83 -3.51
N ASP A 251 -15.82 -11.15 -2.98
CA ASP A 251 -14.60 -11.37 -3.74
C ASP A 251 -14.20 -12.84 -3.68
N ILE A 252 -13.70 -13.41 -4.78
CA ILE A 252 -13.08 -14.73 -4.77
C ILE A 252 -11.60 -14.64 -4.44
N ILE A 253 -11.20 -15.18 -3.30
CA ILE A 253 -9.85 -15.00 -2.78
C ILE A 253 -8.92 -16.20 -2.97
N GLY A 254 -9.38 -17.33 -3.43
CA GLY A 254 -8.55 -18.50 -3.71
C GLY A 254 -9.27 -19.82 -3.47
N PHE A 255 -8.53 -20.93 -3.53
CA PHE A 255 -9.03 -22.25 -3.17
C PHE A 255 -8.67 -22.62 -1.73
N SER A 256 -9.53 -23.42 -1.10
CA SER A 256 -9.23 -24.08 0.17
C SER A 256 -7.97 -24.95 0.06
N ALA A 257 -7.33 -25.27 1.19
CA ALA A 257 -6.11 -26.07 1.22
C ALA A 257 -6.24 -27.45 0.53
N ASP A 258 -7.43 -28.05 0.55
CA ASP A 258 -7.75 -29.31 -0.13
C ASP A 258 -8.26 -29.13 -1.57
N GLY A 259 -8.47 -27.89 -2.02
CA GLY A 259 -9.00 -27.56 -3.35
C GLY A 259 -10.50 -27.83 -3.55
N SER A 260 -11.22 -28.27 -2.50
CA SER A 260 -12.64 -28.65 -2.62
C SER A 260 -13.60 -27.46 -2.65
N SER A 261 -13.14 -26.30 -2.26
CA SER A 261 -13.95 -25.09 -2.15
C SER A 261 -13.22 -23.86 -2.68
N ILE A 262 -13.99 -22.92 -3.22
CA ILE A 262 -13.56 -21.54 -3.44
C ILE A 262 -13.76 -20.81 -2.13
N ILE A 263 -12.76 -20.09 -1.65
CA ILE A 263 -12.90 -19.19 -0.52
C ILE A 263 -13.31 -17.83 -1.06
N ALA A 264 -14.46 -17.36 -0.61
CA ALA A 264 -14.97 -16.03 -0.94
C ALA A 264 -14.99 -15.15 0.31
N SER A 265 -14.67 -13.88 0.12
CA SER A 265 -14.78 -12.84 1.14
C SER A 265 -16.14 -12.17 1.05
N PHE A 266 -16.77 -11.92 2.18
CA PHE A 266 -18.06 -11.22 2.29
C PHE A 266 -18.00 -10.20 3.40
N GLU A 267 -18.69 -9.10 3.19
CA GLU A 267 -19.06 -8.20 4.26
C GLU A 267 -20.35 -8.74 4.93
N GLU A 268 -20.26 -9.18 6.17
CA GLU A 268 -21.40 -9.67 6.95
C GLU A 268 -21.43 -9.04 8.33
N ASN A 269 -22.50 -8.31 8.66
CA ASN A 269 -22.63 -7.51 9.86
C ASN A 269 -21.45 -6.53 10.06
N GLY A 270 -20.90 -6.11 8.90
CA GLY A 270 -19.80 -5.22 8.87
C GLY A 270 -18.41 -5.86 9.06
N ASP A 271 -18.27 -7.16 9.24
CA ASP A 271 -16.99 -7.87 9.26
C ASP A 271 -16.70 -8.52 7.90
N SER A 272 -15.48 -8.40 7.42
CA SER A 272 -15.02 -9.16 6.26
C SER A 272 -14.72 -10.60 6.69
N ILE A 273 -15.58 -11.52 6.30
CA ILE A 273 -15.49 -12.93 6.65
C ILE A 273 -15.21 -13.79 5.42
N TRP A 274 -14.41 -14.83 5.62
CA TRP A 274 -14.12 -15.80 4.57
C TRP A 274 -15.01 -17.03 4.71
N LYS A 275 -15.73 -17.34 3.64
CA LYS A 275 -16.61 -18.54 3.59
C LYS A 275 -16.19 -19.48 2.46
N PRO A 276 -16.10 -20.78 2.70
CA PRO A 276 -15.89 -21.75 1.63
C PRO A 276 -17.19 -21.95 0.85
N LEU A 277 -17.08 -21.93 -0.47
CA LEU A 277 -18.11 -22.25 -1.44
C LEU A 277 -17.73 -23.57 -2.13
N SER A 278 -18.46 -24.63 -1.90
CA SER A 278 -18.20 -25.95 -2.48
C SER A 278 -18.23 -25.90 -4.01
N VAL A 279 -17.14 -26.31 -4.67
CA VAL A 279 -17.10 -26.39 -6.15
C VAL A 279 -17.99 -27.50 -6.69
N LYS A 280 -18.39 -28.47 -5.86
CA LYS A 280 -19.19 -29.64 -6.25
C LYS A 280 -20.67 -29.29 -6.44
N ASP A 281 -21.24 -28.53 -5.51
CA ASP A 281 -22.69 -28.30 -5.42
C ASP A 281 -23.09 -26.85 -5.11
N GLY A 282 -22.14 -25.95 -4.92
CA GLY A 282 -22.40 -24.53 -4.64
C GLY A 282 -22.93 -24.28 -3.23
N SER A 283 -22.78 -25.22 -2.30
CA SER A 283 -23.16 -25.02 -0.91
C SER A 283 -22.13 -24.16 -0.16
N TRP A 284 -22.62 -23.24 0.67
CA TRP A 284 -21.78 -22.43 1.54
C TRP A 284 -21.45 -23.19 2.83
N GLY A 285 -20.18 -23.23 3.18
CA GLY A 285 -19.70 -23.73 4.47
C GLY A 285 -19.74 -22.68 5.57
N ALA A 286 -19.34 -23.09 6.77
CA ALA A 286 -19.15 -22.16 7.91
C ALA A 286 -17.99 -21.20 7.64
N PRO A 287 -18.01 -19.97 8.22
CA PRO A 287 -16.89 -19.06 8.15
C PRO A 287 -15.58 -19.70 8.62
N LEU A 288 -14.47 -19.35 7.96
CA LEU A 288 -13.14 -19.77 8.33
C LEU A 288 -12.63 -18.90 9.49
N GLY A 289 -12.55 -19.46 10.70
CA GLY A 289 -12.09 -18.76 11.88
C GLY A 289 -13.07 -17.71 12.41
N SER A 290 -12.62 -16.93 13.38
CA SER A 290 -13.36 -15.82 14.00
C SER A 290 -12.65 -14.51 13.70
N GLY A 291 -13.41 -13.48 13.36
CA GLY A 291 -12.91 -12.12 13.09
C GLY A 291 -12.54 -11.86 11.64
N THR A 292 -12.17 -10.61 11.38
CA THR A 292 -11.85 -10.11 10.04
C THR A 292 -10.47 -10.54 9.58
N PHE A 293 -10.42 -11.31 8.50
CA PHE A 293 -9.17 -11.59 7.79
C PHE A 293 -8.76 -10.39 6.94
N ARG A 294 -7.44 -10.11 6.87
CA ARG A 294 -6.88 -8.97 6.16
C ARG A 294 -6.04 -9.36 4.97
N ARG A 295 -5.09 -10.26 5.16
CA ARG A 295 -4.18 -10.74 4.12
C ARG A 295 -4.39 -12.22 3.89
N VAL A 296 -4.26 -12.62 2.63
CA VAL A 296 -4.28 -14.01 2.21
C VAL A 296 -2.85 -14.49 2.05
N ILE A 297 -2.53 -15.65 2.61
CA ILE A 297 -1.25 -16.33 2.38
C ILE A 297 -1.53 -17.56 1.52
N ARG A 298 -0.91 -17.61 0.33
CA ARG A 298 -1.10 -18.69 -0.63
C ARG A 298 0.16 -19.54 -0.78
N GLU A 299 -0.05 -20.80 -1.07
CA GLU A 299 1.01 -21.66 -1.58
C GLU A 299 1.29 -21.30 -3.05
N ARG A 300 2.55 -21.04 -3.39
CA ARG A 300 2.93 -20.56 -4.73
C ARG A 300 2.58 -21.54 -5.84
N LYS A 301 2.85 -22.84 -5.64
CA LYS A 301 2.68 -23.86 -6.68
C LYS A 301 1.25 -24.14 -7.03
N THR A 302 0.37 -24.12 -6.04
CA THR A 302 -1.04 -24.51 -6.19
C THR A 302 -2.00 -23.32 -6.19
N GLY A 303 -1.59 -22.17 -5.64
CA GLY A 303 -2.45 -21.01 -5.37
C GLY A 303 -3.45 -21.23 -4.24
N ARG A 304 -3.37 -22.36 -3.51
CA ARG A 304 -4.25 -22.67 -2.40
C ARG A 304 -3.95 -21.77 -1.21
N ILE A 305 -4.99 -21.42 -0.48
CA ILE A 305 -4.85 -20.61 0.73
C ILE A 305 -4.32 -21.49 1.86
N ILE A 306 -3.19 -21.11 2.42
CA ILE A 306 -2.52 -21.82 3.52
C ILE A 306 -2.59 -21.07 4.85
N GLY A 307 -3.12 -19.84 4.83
CA GLY A 307 -3.26 -19.00 6.01
C GLY A 307 -3.67 -17.58 5.67
N GLY A 308 -3.65 -16.73 6.66
CA GLY A 308 -3.94 -15.29 6.52
C GLY A 308 -3.57 -14.52 7.76
N THR A 309 -3.88 -13.21 7.77
CA THR A 309 -3.67 -12.35 8.93
C THR A 309 -5.00 -11.82 9.46
N HIS A 310 -5.05 -11.63 10.78
CA HIS A 310 -6.16 -10.99 11.48
C HIS A 310 -5.69 -9.71 12.15
N GLY A 311 -6.62 -8.78 12.37
CA GLY A 311 -6.39 -7.54 13.10
C GLY A 311 -5.93 -6.38 12.21
N ALA A 312 -6.24 -5.16 12.65
CA ALA A 312 -5.73 -3.93 12.08
C ALA A 312 -4.71 -3.35 13.07
N GLY A 313 -3.47 -3.17 12.65
CA GLY A 313 -2.39 -2.64 13.49
C GLY A 313 -1.60 -3.70 14.26
N ASP A 314 -2.23 -4.75 14.77
CA ASP A 314 -1.55 -5.91 15.37
C ASP A 314 -1.86 -7.15 14.53
N GLU A 315 -1.20 -7.26 13.38
CA GLU A 315 -1.39 -8.38 12.45
C GLU A 315 -0.98 -9.70 13.07
N ARG A 316 -1.94 -10.59 13.28
CA ARG A 316 -1.71 -11.96 13.77
C ARG A 316 -1.77 -12.93 12.61
N TYR A 317 -0.67 -13.60 12.36
CA TYR A 317 -0.57 -14.62 11.32
C TYR A 317 -1.13 -15.95 11.78
N VAL A 318 -2.02 -16.52 10.99
CA VAL A 318 -2.61 -17.84 11.20
C VAL A 318 -2.33 -18.70 9.99
N PHE A 319 -1.59 -19.78 10.18
CA PHE A 319 -1.36 -20.81 9.18
C PHE A 319 -2.25 -22.01 9.47
N PHE A 320 -2.86 -22.59 8.45
CA PHE A 320 -3.76 -23.74 8.62
C PHE A 320 -3.00 -25.04 8.88
N ASP A 321 -1.74 -25.11 8.46
CA ASP A 321 -0.84 -26.20 8.75
C ASP A 321 -0.09 -25.97 10.07
N ASN A 322 -0.07 -26.99 10.94
CA ASN A 322 0.51 -26.91 12.27
C ASN A 322 2.04 -26.73 12.24
N GLU A 323 2.73 -27.29 11.25
CA GLU A 323 4.18 -27.19 11.13
C GLU A 323 4.55 -25.78 10.67
N MET A 324 3.86 -25.24 9.69
CA MET A 324 4.01 -23.83 9.27
C MET A 324 3.74 -22.86 10.42
N GLN A 325 2.69 -23.11 11.21
CA GLN A 325 2.40 -22.30 12.40
C GLN A 325 3.50 -22.40 13.44
N ALA A 326 4.09 -23.58 13.64
CA ALA A 326 5.21 -23.77 14.57
C ALA A 326 6.46 -23.02 14.11
N HIS A 327 6.76 -23.01 12.81
CA HIS A 327 7.84 -22.21 12.22
C HIS A 327 7.61 -20.72 12.46
N TRP A 328 6.42 -20.23 12.20
CA TRP A 328 6.08 -18.83 12.45
C TRP A 328 6.20 -18.46 13.93
N ASN A 329 5.70 -19.29 14.81
CA ASN A 329 5.86 -19.07 16.26
C ASN A 329 7.32 -19.05 16.71
N ALA A 330 8.21 -19.75 16.02
CA ALA A 330 9.65 -19.70 16.28
C ALA A 330 10.27 -18.37 15.81
N VAL A 331 9.79 -17.83 14.68
CA VAL A 331 10.16 -16.47 14.22
C VAL A 331 9.80 -15.44 15.28
N LEU A 332 8.57 -15.45 15.79
CA LEU A 332 8.12 -14.49 16.82
C LEU A 332 8.99 -14.59 18.11
N ARG A 333 9.38 -15.80 18.50
CA ARG A 333 10.28 -15.98 19.66
C ARG A 333 11.70 -15.48 19.43
N ALA A 334 12.14 -15.35 18.18
CA ALA A 334 13.45 -14.82 17.85
C ALA A 334 13.54 -13.28 17.95
N PHE A 335 12.37 -12.61 17.95
CA PHE A 335 12.25 -11.14 18.05
C PHE A 335 11.28 -10.78 19.18
N PRO A 336 11.64 -11.01 20.45
CA PRO A 336 10.78 -10.69 21.57
C PRO A 336 10.59 -9.17 21.67
N ASP A 337 9.34 -8.77 21.94
CA ASP A 337 8.93 -7.35 22.10
C ASP A 337 9.11 -6.49 20.85
N GLU A 338 9.27 -7.11 19.68
CA GLU A 338 9.32 -6.42 18.39
C GLU A 338 8.13 -6.80 17.50
N LYS A 339 7.76 -5.89 16.60
CA LYS A 339 6.80 -6.15 15.54
C LYS A 339 7.45 -6.92 14.41
N VAL A 340 6.77 -7.97 13.95
CA VAL A 340 7.33 -8.89 12.95
C VAL A 340 6.32 -9.11 11.83
N HIS A 341 6.70 -8.74 10.60
CA HIS A 341 5.88 -8.93 9.42
C HIS A 341 6.52 -9.91 8.45
N LEU A 342 5.75 -10.89 7.98
CA LEU A 342 6.19 -11.82 6.95
C LEU A 342 6.34 -11.09 5.61
N VAL A 343 7.53 -11.19 5.02
CA VAL A 343 7.83 -10.59 3.70
C VAL A 343 7.90 -11.68 2.64
N SER A 344 8.71 -12.71 2.87
CA SER A 344 8.95 -13.77 1.90
C SER A 344 9.37 -15.06 2.59
N ARG A 345 9.24 -16.19 1.92
CA ARG A 345 9.61 -17.49 2.45
C ARG A 345 10.02 -18.47 1.36
N SER A 346 10.86 -19.46 1.71
CA SER A 346 11.07 -20.64 0.87
C SER A 346 9.82 -21.52 0.81
N ASP A 347 9.69 -22.36 -0.20
CA ASP A 347 8.51 -23.24 -0.38
C ASP A 347 8.35 -24.23 0.79
N ASP A 348 9.47 -24.69 1.37
CA ASP A 348 9.50 -25.60 2.52
C ASP A 348 9.39 -24.89 3.89
N PHE A 349 9.20 -23.59 3.92
CA PHE A 349 9.15 -22.77 5.14
C PHE A 349 10.43 -22.81 6.01
N SER A 350 11.51 -23.36 5.49
CA SER A 350 12.77 -23.47 6.23
C SER A 350 13.51 -22.14 6.38
N ARG A 351 13.26 -21.20 5.45
CA ARG A 351 13.82 -19.85 5.45
C ARG A 351 12.74 -18.82 5.27
N ILE A 352 12.69 -17.88 6.20
CA ILE A 352 11.63 -16.85 6.26
C ILE A 352 12.30 -15.48 6.33
N ILE A 353 11.91 -14.59 5.43
CA ILE A 353 12.29 -13.18 5.47
C ILE A 353 11.18 -12.41 6.17
N VAL A 354 11.56 -11.62 7.15
CA VAL A 354 10.65 -10.73 7.88
C VAL A 354 11.16 -9.31 7.88
N GLN A 355 10.24 -8.37 8.03
CA GLN A 355 10.54 -7.03 8.54
C GLN A 355 10.33 -7.04 10.05
N VAL A 356 11.26 -6.42 10.77
CA VAL A 356 11.15 -6.22 12.21
C VAL A 356 11.20 -4.75 12.52
N PHE A 357 10.42 -4.36 13.52
CA PHE A 357 10.41 -2.99 14.02
C PHE A 357 10.35 -2.97 15.55
N GLY A 358 11.31 -2.32 16.18
CA GLY A 358 11.35 -2.19 17.62
C GLY A 358 12.57 -1.43 18.12
N ALA A 359 12.74 -1.47 19.44
CA ALA A 359 13.82 -0.73 20.10
C ALA A 359 15.20 -1.37 19.91
N GLN A 360 15.26 -2.68 19.62
CA GLN A 360 16.52 -3.43 19.50
C GLN A 360 17.07 -3.37 18.08
N ASP A 361 16.24 -3.72 17.09
CA ASP A 361 16.67 -3.91 15.71
C ASP A 361 16.24 -2.75 14.78
N GLY A 362 15.56 -1.72 15.34
CA GLY A 362 15.06 -0.57 14.60
C GLY A 362 14.02 -0.98 13.56
N TYR A 363 14.13 -0.50 12.32
CA TYR A 363 13.31 -0.93 11.19
C TYR A 363 14.21 -1.65 10.18
N SER A 364 14.17 -2.97 10.19
CA SER A 364 15.15 -3.81 9.52
C SER A 364 14.51 -5.01 8.82
N TYR A 365 15.21 -5.56 7.83
CA TYR A 365 14.93 -6.89 7.31
C TYR A 365 15.77 -7.92 8.04
N ALA A 366 15.18 -9.09 8.32
CA ALA A 366 15.85 -10.23 8.93
C ALA A 366 15.53 -11.53 8.18
N LEU A 367 16.47 -12.45 8.22
CA LEU A 367 16.32 -13.84 7.79
C LEU A 367 16.23 -14.74 9.02
N PHE A 368 15.18 -15.52 9.11
CA PHE A 368 15.08 -16.65 10.03
C PHE A 368 15.37 -17.95 9.28
N ASP A 369 16.33 -18.76 9.79
CA ASP A 369 16.70 -20.07 9.24
C ASP A 369 16.29 -21.15 10.25
N TRP A 370 15.35 -22.01 9.86
CA TRP A 370 14.77 -23.04 10.72
C TRP A 370 15.78 -24.09 11.15
N TYR A 371 16.68 -24.51 10.26
CA TYR A 371 17.63 -25.59 10.56
C TYR A 371 18.69 -25.18 11.58
N SER A 372 19.08 -23.94 11.57
CA SER A 372 20.04 -23.39 12.53
C SER A 372 19.36 -22.73 13.74
N HIS A 373 18.04 -22.53 13.71
CA HIS A 373 17.26 -21.76 14.68
C HIS A 373 17.83 -20.34 14.93
N LYS A 374 18.36 -19.71 13.90
CA LYS A 374 18.98 -18.39 13.99
C LYS A 374 18.22 -17.35 13.19
N ALA A 375 18.05 -16.20 13.80
CA ALA A 375 17.65 -14.98 13.13
C ALA A 375 18.89 -14.11 12.84
N THR A 376 18.92 -13.48 11.68
CA THR A 376 20.03 -12.62 11.24
C THR A 376 19.48 -11.37 10.60
N ILE A 377 19.86 -10.21 11.13
CA ILE A 377 19.55 -8.92 10.52
C ILE A 377 20.31 -8.80 9.21
N LEU A 378 19.57 -8.54 8.12
CA LEU A 378 20.11 -8.36 6.78
C LEU A 378 20.50 -6.90 6.52
N GLY A 379 19.74 -5.97 7.04
CA GLY A 379 20.00 -4.54 6.93
C GLY A 379 18.81 -3.67 7.30
N GLN A 380 19.09 -2.41 7.59
CA GLN A 380 18.06 -1.43 7.90
C GLN A 380 17.34 -0.97 6.63
N VAL A 381 16.03 -0.77 6.72
CA VAL A 381 15.20 -0.19 5.65
C VAL A 381 15.66 1.23 5.35
N TYR A 382 15.90 2.04 6.38
CA TYR A 382 16.47 3.39 6.28
C TYR A 382 17.83 3.41 6.98
N SER A 383 18.91 3.26 6.23
CA SER A 383 20.27 3.31 6.79
C SER A 383 20.56 4.68 7.41
N GLY A 384 20.98 4.69 8.68
CA GLY A 384 21.28 5.91 9.43
C GLY A 384 20.19 6.34 10.41
N ILE A 385 19.06 5.63 10.46
CA ILE A 385 18.05 5.78 11.53
C ILE A 385 18.29 4.70 12.57
N SER A 386 19.14 4.97 13.55
CA SER A 386 19.54 4.01 14.59
C SER A 386 18.57 3.96 15.78
N ALA A 387 17.82 5.03 15.99
CA ALA A 387 16.86 5.14 17.10
C ALA A 387 15.58 5.83 16.62
N PRO A 388 14.60 5.08 16.11
CA PRO A 388 13.33 5.66 15.72
C PRO A 388 12.61 6.26 16.93
N ALA A 389 11.78 7.28 16.68
CA ALA A 389 10.94 7.88 17.70
C ALA A 389 9.92 6.86 18.22
N GLN A 390 9.65 6.93 19.53
CA GLN A 390 8.72 6.00 20.19
C GLN A 390 7.28 6.26 19.74
N ILE A 391 6.60 5.20 19.34
CA ILE A 391 5.17 5.20 19.04
C ILE A 391 4.42 4.65 20.26
N ARG A 392 3.34 5.30 20.64
CA ARG A 392 2.48 4.90 21.77
C ARG A 392 1.04 4.77 21.29
N SER A 393 0.41 3.66 21.57
CA SER A 393 -1.04 3.54 21.42
C SER A 393 -1.73 4.41 22.47
N VAL A 394 -2.64 5.26 22.01
CA VAL A 394 -3.46 6.14 22.85
C VAL A 394 -4.92 6.02 22.43
N SER A 395 -5.84 6.41 23.31
CA SER A 395 -7.25 6.47 22.94
C SER A 395 -7.93 7.62 23.67
N TYR A 396 -8.96 8.17 23.04
CA TYR A 396 -9.77 9.26 23.59
C TYR A 396 -11.24 9.09 23.23
N LEU A 397 -12.10 9.86 23.86
CA LEU A 397 -13.51 9.90 23.53
C LEU A 397 -13.80 11.10 22.63
N ALA A 398 -14.45 10.82 21.50
CA ALA A 398 -15.08 11.86 20.69
C ALA A 398 -16.21 12.54 21.47
N ALA A 399 -16.61 13.74 21.04
CA ALA A 399 -17.65 14.53 21.73
C ALA A 399 -18.99 13.79 21.92
N ASP A 400 -19.29 12.82 21.05
CA ASP A 400 -20.49 11.97 21.16
C ASP A 400 -20.27 10.68 21.97
N GLY A 401 -19.11 10.53 22.61
CA GLY A 401 -18.77 9.41 23.47
C GLY A 401 -18.18 8.20 22.75
N ARG A 402 -17.98 8.24 21.42
CA ARG A 402 -17.31 7.18 20.69
C ARG A 402 -15.83 7.15 21.06
N ARG A 403 -15.31 5.96 21.35
CA ARG A 403 -13.88 5.76 21.55
C ARG A 403 -13.18 5.79 20.20
N ILE A 404 -12.09 6.58 20.13
CA ILE A 404 -11.19 6.66 19.00
C ILE A 404 -9.82 6.19 19.46
N ASP A 405 -9.29 5.16 18.83
CA ASP A 405 -7.93 4.70 19.03
C ASP A 405 -6.98 5.46 18.09
N ALA A 406 -5.78 5.75 18.55
CA ALA A 406 -4.81 6.55 17.82
C ALA A 406 -3.37 6.15 18.20
N TYR A 407 -2.40 6.61 17.42
CA TYR A 407 -0.99 6.42 17.69
C TYR A 407 -0.32 7.78 17.88
N LEU A 408 0.47 7.90 18.94
CA LEU A 408 1.22 9.11 19.27
C LEU A 408 2.71 8.84 19.14
N THR A 409 3.34 9.43 18.13
CA THR A 409 4.80 9.43 17.99
C THR A 409 5.38 10.61 18.78
N VAL A 410 6.29 10.29 19.71
CA VAL A 410 6.93 11.30 20.60
C VAL A 410 8.36 11.52 20.14
N PRO A 411 8.82 12.79 20.03
CA PRO A 411 10.19 13.09 19.66
C PRO A 411 11.22 12.41 20.57
N THR A 412 12.26 11.83 19.98
CA THR A 412 13.30 11.12 20.73
C THR A 412 13.98 12.03 21.74
N GLY A 413 14.11 11.57 22.99
CA GLY A 413 14.76 12.30 24.07
C GLY A 413 13.94 13.44 24.69
N GLN A 414 12.67 13.59 24.32
CA GLN A 414 11.78 14.59 24.91
C GLN A 414 10.71 13.93 25.78
N GLU A 415 10.33 14.57 26.85
CA GLU A 415 9.16 14.20 27.63
C GLU A 415 7.88 14.58 26.86
N ALA A 416 6.86 13.74 26.96
CA ALA A 416 5.54 14.03 26.39
C ALA A 416 4.80 15.07 27.25
N LYS A 417 5.29 16.31 27.22
CA LYS A 417 4.78 17.42 28.02
C LYS A 417 4.86 18.72 27.25
N ASN A 418 3.71 19.35 27.05
CA ASN A 418 3.58 20.65 26.41
C ASN A 418 4.27 20.75 25.03
N LEU A 419 4.23 19.64 24.26
CA LEU A 419 4.87 19.55 22.94
C LEU A 419 4.05 20.27 21.86
N PRO A 420 4.68 20.75 20.79
CA PRO A 420 3.98 21.11 19.56
C PRO A 420 3.44 19.84 18.89
N LEU A 421 2.20 19.91 18.40
CA LEU A 421 1.52 18.77 17.82
C LEU A 421 1.32 18.91 16.30
N ILE A 422 1.50 17.82 15.60
CA ILE A 422 0.97 17.60 14.26
C ILE A 422 -0.11 16.52 14.35
N VAL A 423 -1.32 16.82 13.91
CA VAL A 423 -2.34 15.81 13.65
C VAL A 423 -2.14 15.32 12.22
N LEU A 424 -1.95 14.01 12.05
CA LEU A 424 -1.64 13.37 10.77
C LEU A 424 -2.71 12.31 10.43
N PRO A 425 -3.91 12.72 9.97
CA PRO A 425 -4.93 11.77 9.53
C PRO A 425 -4.47 11.03 8.28
N HIS A 426 -4.72 9.70 8.27
CA HIS A 426 -4.43 8.86 7.12
C HIS A 426 -5.33 9.16 5.91
N GLY A 427 -4.92 8.65 4.74
CA GLY A 427 -5.72 8.63 3.53
C GLY A 427 -6.85 7.58 3.58
N GLY A 428 -7.52 7.40 2.48
CA GLY A 428 -8.61 6.44 2.37
C GLY A 428 -9.95 7.13 2.08
N PRO A 429 -10.92 7.23 3.00
CA PRO A 429 -10.83 7.15 4.47
C PRO A 429 -10.80 5.75 5.07
N GLU A 430 -11.23 4.72 4.34
CA GLU A 430 -11.25 3.34 4.80
C GLU A 430 -9.83 2.73 4.76
N ALA A 431 -8.96 3.30 5.57
CA ALA A 431 -7.63 2.82 5.90
C ALA A 431 -7.46 2.84 7.42
N ALA A 432 -6.33 2.41 7.93
CA ALA A 432 -6.02 2.50 9.35
C ALA A 432 -4.52 2.70 9.55
N ASP A 433 -4.18 3.53 10.52
CA ASP A 433 -2.83 3.62 11.05
C ASP A 433 -2.56 2.49 12.06
N SER A 434 -1.29 2.19 12.28
CA SER A 434 -0.79 1.22 13.25
C SER A 434 0.40 1.79 14.02
N ASP A 435 0.90 1.03 14.99
CA ASP A 435 2.15 1.35 15.67
C ASP A 435 3.39 0.75 14.94
N ASP A 436 3.24 0.40 13.67
CA ASP A 436 4.34 0.07 12.79
C ASP A 436 5.18 1.30 12.42
N PHE A 437 6.37 1.05 11.88
CA PHE A 437 7.21 2.14 11.39
C PHE A 437 6.56 2.85 10.19
N ASP A 438 6.33 4.14 10.34
CA ASP A 438 5.96 5.03 9.24
C ASP A 438 7.00 6.16 9.13
N TRP A 439 7.54 6.34 7.93
CA TRP A 439 8.58 7.33 7.66
C TRP A 439 8.10 8.77 7.91
N TRP A 440 6.82 9.06 7.70
CA TRP A 440 6.31 10.43 7.76
C TRP A 440 6.19 10.95 9.22
N PRO A 441 5.48 10.29 10.15
CA PRO A 441 5.51 10.70 11.55
C PRO A 441 6.92 10.66 12.16
N GLN A 442 7.76 9.69 11.76
CA GLN A 442 9.15 9.64 12.19
C GLN A 442 9.96 10.87 11.73
N ALA A 443 9.77 11.31 10.48
CA ALA A 443 10.41 12.51 9.97
C ALA A 443 9.93 13.77 10.69
N LEU A 444 8.64 13.91 10.96
CA LEU A 444 8.09 15.05 11.72
C LEU A 444 8.55 15.03 13.18
N ALA A 445 8.60 13.85 13.82
CA ALA A 445 9.10 13.70 15.18
C ALA A 445 10.60 14.05 15.28
N SER A 446 11.41 13.75 14.25
CA SER A 446 12.82 14.15 14.20
C SER A 446 13.00 15.68 14.18
N ARG A 447 11.96 16.44 13.87
CA ARG A 447 11.93 17.91 13.90
C ARG A 447 11.39 18.46 15.22
N GLY A 448 11.07 17.61 16.20
CA GLY A 448 10.63 18.01 17.54
C GLY A 448 9.10 18.07 17.71
N TYR A 449 8.32 17.58 16.76
CA TYR A 449 6.86 17.54 16.87
C TYR A 449 6.39 16.21 17.47
N ALA A 450 5.44 16.26 18.40
CA ALA A 450 4.57 15.12 18.66
C ALA A 450 3.65 14.92 17.44
N VAL A 451 3.40 13.68 17.03
CA VAL A 451 2.55 13.38 15.87
C VAL A 451 1.44 12.44 16.31
N LEU A 452 0.19 12.87 16.14
CA LEU A 452 -1.00 12.08 16.44
C LEU A 452 -1.59 11.55 15.14
N GLN A 453 -1.71 10.23 15.03
CA GLN A 453 -2.35 9.50 13.94
C GLN A 453 -3.65 8.88 14.45
N PRO A 454 -4.80 9.54 14.30
CA PRO A 454 -6.08 9.02 14.77
C PRO A 454 -6.68 8.02 13.78
N ASN A 455 -7.19 6.89 14.29
CA ASN A 455 -8.11 6.04 13.56
C ASN A 455 -9.55 6.55 13.79
N PHE A 456 -9.88 7.66 13.14
CA PHE A 456 -11.17 8.34 13.21
C PHE A 456 -12.30 7.45 12.64
N ARG A 457 -13.58 7.80 12.90
CA ARG A 457 -14.70 7.06 12.27
C ARG A 457 -14.56 7.03 10.76
N GLY A 458 -14.83 5.90 10.14
CA GLY A 458 -14.50 5.60 8.74
C GLY A 458 -13.21 4.80 8.55
N SER A 459 -12.35 4.73 9.60
CA SER A 459 -11.11 3.94 9.53
C SER A 459 -11.40 2.45 9.59
N ASN A 460 -10.65 1.67 8.82
CA ASN A 460 -10.81 0.23 8.68
C ASN A 460 -10.15 -0.55 9.85
N VAL A 461 -10.52 -0.23 11.08
CA VAL A 461 -10.13 -0.96 12.31
C VAL A 461 -11.17 -2.01 12.65
N THR A 462 -12.42 -1.58 12.71
CA THR A 462 -13.61 -2.42 12.86
C THR A 462 -14.69 -1.93 11.91
N SER A 463 -15.58 -2.80 11.53
CA SER A 463 -16.68 -2.46 10.62
C SER A 463 -17.63 -1.42 11.21
N ASP A 464 -17.90 -1.50 12.52
CA ASP A 464 -18.69 -0.49 13.23
C ASP A 464 -18.05 0.91 13.10
N LEU A 465 -16.73 0.98 13.10
CA LEU A 465 -16.00 2.24 12.90
C LEU A 465 -16.06 2.72 11.45
N VAL A 466 -15.99 1.80 10.48
CA VAL A 466 -16.17 2.12 9.04
C VAL A 466 -17.58 2.69 8.80
N GLU A 467 -18.61 1.97 9.23
CA GLU A 467 -20.01 2.37 9.06
C GLU A 467 -20.33 3.71 9.75
N ALA A 468 -19.73 3.96 10.90
CA ALA A 468 -19.86 5.23 11.60
C ALA A 468 -19.30 6.43 10.83
N GLY A 469 -18.47 6.18 9.80
CA GLY A 469 -17.95 7.20 8.89
C GLY A 469 -18.87 7.53 7.71
N PHE A 470 -19.89 6.70 7.43
CA PHE A 470 -20.78 6.94 6.30
C PHE A 470 -21.60 8.21 6.47
N GLY A 471 -21.48 9.11 5.49
CA GLY A 471 -22.13 10.42 5.51
C GLY A 471 -21.49 11.45 6.44
N GLU A 472 -20.32 11.15 7.02
CA GLU A 472 -19.69 12.01 8.05
C GLU A 472 -18.44 12.77 7.54
N TRP A 473 -18.18 12.80 6.24
CA TRP A 473 -17.11 13.62 5.67
C TRP A 473 -17.32 15.11 6.04
N GLY A 474 -16.25 15.76 6.52
CA GLY A 474 -16.29 17.15 6.96
C GLY A 474 -17.17 17.41 8.19
N ARG A 475 -17.73 16.36 8.80
CA ARG A 475 -18.58 16.40 9.98
C ARG A 475 -17.89 15.69 11.15
N LYS A 476 -18.46 14.61 11.66
CA LYS A 476 -17.88 13.89 12.82
C LYS A 476 -16.53 13.24 12.53
N MET A 477 -16.26 12.81 11.30
CA MET A 477 -14.91 12.37 10.89
C MET A 477 -13.86 13.46 11.12
N GLN A 478 -14.25 14.73 10.94
CA GLN A 478 -13.36 15.87 11.18
C GLN A 478 -13.26 16.19 12.68
N THR A 479 -14.39 16.20 13.41
CA THR A 479 -14.37 16.55 14.84
C THR A 479 -13.69 15.48 15.69
N ASP A 480 -13.67 14.21 15.28
CA ASP A 480 -12.88 13.16 15.93
C ASP A 480 -11.39 13.53 15.99
N LEU A 481 -10.83 14.13 14.93
CA LEU A 481 -9.44 14.59 14.90
C LEU A 481 -9.19 15.69 15.95
N SER A 482 -10.10 16.66 16.03
CA SER A 482 -10.01 17.80 16.94
C SER A 482 -10.24 17.39 18.40
N ASP A 483 -11.04 16.35 18.64
CA ASP A 483 -11.25 15.80 19.99
C ASP A 483 -9.97 15.16 20.54
N GLY A 484 -9.17 14.50 19.69
CA GLY A 484 -7.84 14.02 20.06
C GLY A 484 -6.89 15.14 20.50
N VAL A 485 -6.93 16.30 19.82
CA VAL A 485 -6.17 17.48 20.24
C VAL A 485 -6.61 17.95 21.62
N ARG A 486 -7.93 18.07 21.87
CA ARG A 486 -8.50 18.53 23.13
C ARG A 486 -8.12 17.59 24.28
N ASP A 487 -8.16 16.28 24.03
CA ASP A 487 -7.80 15.27 25.02
C ASP A 487 -6.31 15.31 25.40
N LEU A 488 -5.40 15.33 24.42
CA LEU A 488 -3.97 15.45 24.70
C LEU A 488 -3.57 16.77 25.38
N ALA A 489 -4.27 17.86 25.05
CA ALA A 489 -4.09 19.14 25.74
C ALA A 489 -4.55 19.06 27.21
N LYS A 490 -5.69 18.43 27.48
CA LYS A 490 -6.20 18.20 28.85
C LYS A 490 -5.24 17.35 29.68
N GLN A 491 -4.55 16.38 29.05
CA GLN A 491 -3.53 15.56 29.69
C GLN A 491 -2.20 16.31 29.90
N GLY A 492 -2.02 17.50 29.30
CA GLY A 492 -0.79 18.27 29.39
C GLY A 492 0.34 17.74 28.48
N VAL A 493 0.02 16.84 27.58
CA VAL A 493 0.97 16.24 26.64
C VAL A 493 1.41 17.25 25.58
N ILE A 494 0.45 18.05 25.08
CA ILE A 494 0.69 19.04 24.03
C ILE A 494 0.26 20.45 24.44
N ASP A 495 0.80 21.45 23.76
CA ASP A 495 0.34 22.84 23.83
C ASP A 495 -0.77 23.06 22.79
N PRO A 496 -2.03 23.31 23.22
CA PRO A 496 -3.15 23.52 22.30
C PRO A 496 -3.02 24.75 21.40
N LYS A 497 -2.06 25.63 21.67
CA LYS A 497 -1.74 26.80 20.81
C LYS A 497 -0.73 26.46 19.72
N ARG A 498 -0.10 25.29 19.79
CA ARG A 498 0.94 24.84 18.85
C ARG A 498 0.53 23.55 18.16
N VAL A 499 -0.60 23.60 17.43
CA VAL A 499 -1.17 22.45 16.72
C VAL A 499 -1.35 22.79 15.25
N CYS A 500 -0.79 21.96 14.34
CA CYS A 500 -1.11 21.98 12.92
C CYS A 500 -1.65 20.62 12.47
N ILE A 501 -2.32 20.62 11.32
CA ILE A 501 -2.82 19.40 10.68
C ILE A 501 -2.08 19.17 9.36
N VAL A 502 -1.63 17.95 9.13
CA VAL A 502 -0.89 17.53 7.93
C VAL A 502 -1.53 16.25 7.43
N GLY A 503 -1.74 16.10 6.13
CA GLY A 503 -2.26 14.83 5.62
C GLY A 503 -2.22 14.74 4.09
N ALA A 504 -2.40 13.52 3.57
CA ALA A 504 -2.44 13.24 2.15
C ALA A 504 -3.76 12.61 1.72
N SER A 505 -4.16 12.85 0.47
CA SER A 505 -5.38 12.26 -0.10
C SER A 505 -6.63 12.66 0.71
N TYR A 506 -7.39 11.70 1.28
CA TYR A 506 -8.43 12.02 2.25
C TYR A 506 -7.87 12.81 3.44
N GLY A 507 -6.69 12.44 3.97
CA GLY A 507 -6.02 13.21 5.02
C GLY A 507 -5.69 14.65 4.61
N GLY A 508 -5.40 14.88 3.32
CA GLY A 508 -5.24 16.21 2.74
C GLY A 508 -6.56 16.99 2.66
N TYR A 509 -7.67 16.31 2.37
CA TYR A 509 -9.01 16.87 2.52
C TYR A 509 -9.27 17.24 3.99
N ALA A 510 -9.00 16.33 4.92
CA ALA A 510 -9.17 16.57 6.36
C ALA A 510 -8.30 17.74 6.87
N ALA A 511 -7.10 17.92 6.32
CA ALA A 511 -6.25 19.08 6.63
C ALA A 511 -6.90 20.39 6.19
N LEU A 512 -7.48 20.43 4.99
CA LEU A 512 -8.24 21.60 4.50
C LEU A 512 -9.54 21.80 5.28
N ALA A 513 -10.29 20.74 5.54
CA ALA A 513 -11.54 20.77 6.32
C ALA A 513 -11.31 21.25 7.76
N GLY A 514 -10.21 20.85 8.39
CA GLY A 514 -9.86 21.28 9.73
C GLY A 514 -9.67 22.79 9.91
N VAL A 515 -9.30 23.48 8.83
CA VAL A 515 -9.08 24.94 8.86
C VAL A 515 -10.22 25.73 8.19
N THR A 516 -11.16 25.06 7.55
CA THR A 516 -12.30 25.67 6.88
C THR A 516 -13.65 25.33 7.53
N LEU A 517 -13.87 24.06 7.88
CA LEU A 517 -15.13 23.54 8.44
C LEU A 517 -15.11 23.42 9.97
N ASP A 518 -13.92 23.19 10.56
CA ASP A 518 -13.71 23.11 12.03
C ASP A 518 -12.64 24.11 12.48
N PRO A 519 -12.82 25.42 12.23
CA PRO A 519 -11.83 26.45 12.49
C PRO A 519 -11.56 26.66 13.99
N GLY A 520 -10.34 27.08 14.34
CA GLY A 520 -9.97 27.47 15.69
C GLY A 520 -9.19 26.41 16.49
N VAL A 521 -9.00 25.22 15.94
CA VAL A 521 -8.17 24.16 16.55
C VAL A 521 -6.73 24.21 16.03
N TYR A 522 -6.59 24.39 14.72
CA TYR A 522 -5.31 24.33 14.05
C TYR A 522 -4.79 25.71 13.69
N ARG A 523 -3.51 25.95 13.88
CA ARG A 523 -2.85 27.21 13.51
C ARG A 523 -2.20 27.20 12.14
N CYS A 524 -2.06 26.04 11.49
CA CYS A 524 -1.68 25.87 10.10
C CYS A 524 -2.10 24.51 9.55
N ALA A 525 -2.12 24.37 8.23
CA ALA A 525 -2.44 23.12 7.55
C ALA A 525 -1.47 22.84 6.39
N VAL A 526 -1.14 21.55 6.21
CA VAL A 526 -0.42 21.06 5.02
C VAL A 526 -1.29 19.98 4.36
N ALA A 527 -1.72 20.23 3.13
CA ALA A 527 -2.53 19.32 2.35
C ALA A 527 -1.73 18.77 1.16
N VAL A 528 -1.39 17.49 1.19
CA VAL A 528 -0.70 16.79 0.11
C VAL A 528 -1.73 16.03 -0.72
N ALA A 529 -1.82 16.30 -2.03
CA ALA A 529 -2.80 15.67 -2.93
C ALA A 529 -4.22 15.65 -2.35
N GLY A 530 -4.64 16.74 -1.67
CA GLY A 530 -5.91 16.85 -0.96
C GLY A 530 -7.06 17.22 -1.87
N ILE A 531 -8.27 16.74 -1.51
CA ILE A 531 -9.51 17.08 -2.20
C ILE A 531 -10.03 18.40 -1.63
N SER A 532 -10.33 19.38 -2.48
CA SER A 532 -10.85 20.69 -2.07
C SER A 532 -12.29 20.98 -2.49
N ASP A 533 -12.71 20.41 -3.65
CA ASP A 533 -14.06 20.52 -4.20
C ASP A 533 -14.63 19.13 -4.45
N LEU A 534 -15.54 18.69 -3.61
CA LEU A 534 -16.15 17.37 -3.69
C LEU A 534 -17.07 17.17 -4.89
N ARG A 535 -17.68 18.24 -5.41
CA ARG A 535 -18.52 18.16 -6.63
C ARG A 535 -17.66 17.85 -7.85
N ARG A 536 -16.50 18.54 -8.00
CA ARG A 536 -15.56 18.27 -9.09
C ARG A 536 -14.92 16.90 -8.94
N PHE A 537 -14.55 16.52 -7.72
CA PHE A 537 -14.00 15.19 -7.45
C PHE A 537 -15.01 14.08 -7.81
N ARG A 538 -16.29 14.23 -7.39
CA ARG A 538 -17.36 13.30 -7.75
C ARG A 538 -17.57 13.19 -9.26
N ASN A 539 -17.59 14.31 -9.97
CA ASN A 539 -17.72 14.31 -11.43
C ASN A 539 -16.53 13.62 -12.11
N TRP A 540 -15.33 13.83 -11.58
CA TRP A 540 -14.13 13.18 -12.08
C TRP A 540 -14.16 11.67 -11.83
N THR A 541 -14.56 11.21 -10.63
CA THR A 541 -14.70 9.77 -10.32
C THR A 541 -15.75 9.10 -11.20
N THR A 542 -16.90 9.75 -11.44
CA THR A 542 -17.94 9.26 -12.36
C THR A 542 -17.42 9.05 -13.78
N SER A 543 -16.52 9.92 -14.23
CA SER A 543 -15.96 9.87 -15.60
C SER A 543 -14.81 8.89 -15.76
N ASN A 544 -14.14 8.51 -14.67
CA ASN A 544 -12.87 7.79 -14.72
C ASN A 544 -12.87 6.43 -14.02
N HIS A 545 -13.91 6.12 -13.23
CA HIS A 545 -14.03 4.89 -12.46
C HIS A 545 -15.36 4.17 -12.71
N SER A 546 -15.47 2.95 -12.21
CA SER A 546 -16.74 2.19 -12.24
C SER A 546 -17.79 2.85 -11.34
N SER A 547 -19.07 2.57 -11.62
CA SER A 547 -20.14 3.08 -10.80
C SER A 547 -20.21 2.46 -9.40
N VAL A 548 -19.56 1.31 -9.16
CA VAL A 548 -19.34 0.76 -7.80
C VAL A 548 -18.49 1.70 -6.99
N VAL A 549 -17.34 2.14 -7.55
CA VAL A 549 -16.45 3.13 -6.92
C VAL A 549 -17.18 4.44 -6.67
N GLN A 550 -18.01 4.88 -7.62
CA GLN A 550 -18.83 6.08 -7.44
C GLN A 550 -19.81 5.94 -6.25
N ARG A 551 -20.52 4.81 -6.15
CA ARG A 551 -21.46 4.55 -5.04
C ARG A 551 -20.74 4.44 -3.70
N TYR A 552 -19.54 3.87 -3.66
CA TYR A 552 -18.68 3.84 -2.49
C TYR A 552 -18.38 5.26 -1.97
N TRP A 553 -17.92 6.17 -2.85
CA TRP A 553 -17.66 7.55 -2.49
C TRP A 553 -18.94 8.30 -2.07
N ASP A 554 -20.05 8.09 -2.79
CA ASP A 554 -21.34 8.69 -2.48
C ASP A 554 -21.82 8.26 -1.08
N ARG A 555 -21.59 7.02 -0.67
CA ARG A 555 -21.90 6.49 0.67
C ARG A 555 -21.13 7.24 1.77
N PHE A 556 -19.82 7.38 1.61
CA PHE A 556 -18.98 8.12 2.57
C PHE A 556 -19.32 9.61 2.62
N MET A 557 -19.61 10.24 1.50
CA MET A 557 -20.02 11.65 1.43
C MET A 557 -21.47 11.89 1.87
N GLY A 558 -22.26 10.83 2.10
CA GLY A 558 -23.67 10.93 2.48
C GLY A 558 -24.58 11.40 1.36
N ILE A 559 -24.22 11.10 0.10
CA ILE A 559 -25.01 11.48 -1.07
C ILE A 559 -26.03 10.39 -1.37
N THR A 560 -27.29 10.79 -1.42
CA THR A 560 -28.38 10.05 -2.05
C THR A 560 -28.77 10.81 -3.33
N ASP A 561 -29.33 10.12 -4.32
CA ASP A 561 -29.65 10.63 -5.69
C ASP A 561 -30.31 12.05 -5.77
N LYS A 562 -30.72 12.63 -4.67
CA LYS A 562 -31.42 13.91 -4.56
C LYS A 562 -30.65 15.04 -3.87
N LYS A 563 -29.40 14.83 -3.39
CA LYS A 563 -28.68 15.78 -2.53
C LYS A 563 -27.27 16.16 -3.00
N ALA A 564 -27.04 16.33 -4.29
CA ALA A 564 -25.74 16.85 -4.77
C ALA A 564 -25.41 18.27 -4.20
N ALA A 565 -26.40 19.06 -3.82
CA ALA A 565 -26.20 20.35 -3.13
C ALA A 565 -25.52 20.20 -1.76
N ALA A 566 -25.65 19.05 -1.09
CA ALA A 566 -25.01 18.80 0.21
C ALA A 566 -23.47 18.78 0.14
N LEU A 567 -22.86 18.62 -1.05
CA LEU A 567 -21.41 18.64 -1.24
C LEU A 567 -20.78 20.01 -0.99
N GLU A 568 -21.52 21.10 -1.18
CA GLU A 568 -21.06 22.47 -0.87
C GLU A 568 -20.80 22.62 0.63
N GLU A 569 -21.64 22.03 1.47
CA GLU A 569 -21.52 22.10 2.93
C GLU A 569 -20.22 21.49 3.46
N ILE A 570 -19.66 20.53 2.73
CA ILE A 570 -18.48 19.76 3.15
C ILE A 570 -17.28 19.93 2.22
N SER A 571 -17.35 20.82 1.25
CA SER A 571 -16.24 21.16 0.35
C SER A 571 -15.40 22.32 0.91
N PRO A 572 -14.13 22.11 1.26
CA PRO A 572 -13.27 23.16 1.82
C PRO A 572 -13.23 24.46 1.00
N ILE A 573 -13.32 24.36 -0.33
CA ILE A 573 -13.27 25.52 -1.24
C ILE A 573 -14.44 26.47 -1.05
N ASP A 574 -15.61 25.99 -0.62
CA ASP A 574 -16.80 26.81 -0.39
C ASP A 574 -16.76 27.55 0.96
N HIS A 575 -15.82 27.19 1.84
CA HIS A 575 -15.68 27.74 3.20
C HIS A 575 -14.39 28.56 3.41
N ILE A 576 -13.77 29.04 2.34
CA ILE A 576 -12.52 29.83 2.40
C ILE A 576 -12.68 31.11 3.26
N ALA A 577 -13.88 31.66 3.38
CA ALA A 577 -14.13 32.81 4.24
C ALA A 577 -13.77 32.55 5.71
N ALA A 578 -14.01 31.34 6.22
CA ALA A 578 -13.70 30.92 7.59
C ALA A 578 -12.20 30.65 7.82
N LEU A 579 -11.42 30.45 6.74
CA LEU A 579 -10.00 30.16 6.83
C LEU A 579 -9.21 31.40 7.24
N ASN A 580 -8.50 31.32 8.38
CA ASN A 580 -7.73 32.43 8.94
C ASN A 580 -6.29 32.06 9.29
N VAL A 581 -5.81 30.93 8.82
CA VAL A 581 -4.48 30.39 9.09
C VAL A 581 -3.73 30.09 7.79
N PRO A 582 -2.39 30.07 7.79
CA PRO A 582 -1.62 29.71 6.60
C PRO A 582 -1.82 28.24 6.21
N VAL A 583 -1.83 28.00 4.90
CA VAL A 583 -1.97 26.66 4.29
C VAL A 583 -0.88 26.43 3.25
N LEU A 584 -0.24 25.28 3.33
CA LEU A 584 0.62 24.73 2.27
C LEU A 584 -0.13 23.65 1.51
N LEU A 585 -0.22 23.76 0.19
CA LEU A 585 -0.64 22.68 -0.68
C LEU A 585 0.57 22.10 -1.40
N VAL A 586 0.62 20.76 -1.50
CA VAL A 586 1.64 20.05 -2.26
C VAL A 586 0.94 19.03 -3.14
N HIS A 587 1.27 18.95 -4.45
CA HIS A 587 0.58 18.02 -5.34
C HIS A 587 1.48 17.54 -6.49
N GLY A 588 1.40 16.23 -6.77
CA GLY A 588 2.05 15.60 -7.91
C GLY A 588 1.29 15.85 -9.22
N LYS A 589 1.99 16.25 -10.29
CA LYS A 589 1.34 16.51 -11.59
C LYS A 589 0.80 15.27 -12.28
N ASP A 590 1.36 14.11 -11.94
CA ASP A 590 0.97 12.83 -12.53
C ASP A 590 0.02 12.04 -11.61
N ASP A 591 -0.59 12.72 -10.63
CA ASP A 591 -1.59 12.12 -9.75
C ASP A 591 -2.83 11.69 -10.55
N THR A 592 -3.11 10.38 -10.51
CA THR A 592 -4.25 9.75 -11.19
C THR A 592 -5.33 9.26 -10.20
N VAL A 593 -5.19 9.58 -8.91
CA VAL A 593 -6.14 9.24 -7.85
C VAL A 593 -6.92 10.47 -7.40
N VAL A 594 -6.22 11.55 -7.09
CA VAL A 594 -6.82 12.87 -6.84
C VAL A 594 -6.30 13.85 -7.91
N PRO A 595 -7.17 14.41 -8.76
CA PRO A 595 -6.72 15.30 -9.82
C PRO A 595 -5.93 16.51 -9.29
N TYR A 596 -4.78 16.79 -9.90
CA TYR A 596 -3.95 17.96 -9.59
C TYR A 596 -4.75 19.27 -9.57
N GLU A 597 -5.81 19.37 -10.39
CA GLU A 597 -6.76 20.48 -10.42
C GLU A 597 -7.33 20.82 -9.03
N GLN A 598 -7.50 19.82 -8.14
CA GLN A 598 -8.04 20.05 -6.80
C GLN A 598 -7.20 21.04 -5.99
N SER A 599 -5.89 20.96 -6.09
CA SER A 599 -4.99 21.94 -5.46
C SER A 599 -4.97 23.27 -6.21
N GLU A 600 -4.96 23.26 -7.54
CA GLU A 600 -4.94 24.50 -8.34
C GLU A 600 -6.15 25.39 -8.06
N ILE A 601 -7.35 24.81 -8.05
CA ILE A 601 -8.57 25.59 -7.77
C ILE A 601 -8.59 26.16 -6.36
N MET A 602 -8.13 25.39 -5.37
CA MET A 602 -8.05 25.85 -3.98
C MET A 602 -7.07 27.01 -3.82
N VAL A 603 -5.86 26.88 -4.39
CA VAL A 603 -4.85 27.95 -4.40
C VAL A 603 -5.40 29.24 -5.02
N ASN A 604 -6.06 29.10 -6.18
CA ASN A 604 -6.63 30.26 -6.90
C ASN A 604 -7.74 30.92 -6.07
N ALA A 605 -8.60 30.14 -5.46
CA ALA A 605 -9.69 30.66 -4.62
C ALA A 605 -9.15 31.34 -3.35
N MET A 606 -8.14 30.76 -2.69
CA MET A 606 -7.47 31.36 -1.53
C MET A 606 -6.77 32.68 -1.89
N LYS A 607 -6.00 32.73 -2.99
CA LYS A 607 -5.36 33.95 -3.48
C LYS A 607 -6.38 35.04 -3.77
N LYS A 608 -7.49 34.70 -4.44
CA LYS A 608 -8.59 35.63 -4.72
C LYS A 608 -9.23 36.20 -3.45
N ALA A 609 -9.30 35.38 -2.40
CA ALA A 609 -9.83 35.78 -1.09
C ALA A 609 -8.78 36.47 -0.18
N GLY A 610 -7.56 36.68 -0.65
CA GLY A 610 -6.48 37.29 0.14
C GLY A 610 -6.00 36.42 1.30
N LYS A 611 -6.18 35.09 1.24
CA LYS A 611 -5.77 34.16 2.29
C LYS A 611 -4.32 33.68 2.08
N PRO A 612 -3.53 33.49 3.16
CA PRO A 612 -2.14 33.05 3.05
C PRO A 612 -2.07 31.61 2.55
N VAL A 613 -1.44 31.41 1.40
CA VAL A 613 -1.28 30.10 0.78
C VAL A 613 0.06 29.96 0.09
N GLU A 614 0.72 28.82 0.32
CA GLU A 614 1.89 28.33 -0.42
C GLU A 614 1.50 27.13 -1.26
N PHE A 615 2.16 26.98 -2.43
CA PHE A 615 1.88 25.87 -3.31
C PHE A 615 3.17 25.28 -3.89
N VAL A 616 3.36 23.99 -3.71
CA VAL A 616 4.48 23.22 -4.23
C VAL A 616 3.96 22.18 -5.22
N THR A 617 4.44 22.30 -6.45
CA THR A 617 4.16 21.32 -7.52
C THR A 617 5.29 20.30 -7.58
N LEU A 618 4.95 19.02 -7.52
CA LEU A 618 5.89 17.93 -7.71
C LEU A 618 5.79 17.44 -9.16
N ASN A 619 6.80 17.76 -9.97
CA ASN A 619 6.80 17.37 -11.38
C ASN A 619 7.08 15.87 -11.50
N HIS A 620 6.33 15.19 -12.39
CA HIS A 620 6.43 13.74 -12.64
C HIS A 620 6.14 12.86 -11.42
N GLU A 621 5.53 13.41 -10.38
CA GLU A 621 5.17 12.66 -9.18
C GLU A 621 3.71 12.22 -9.24
N ASP A 622 3.49 10.99 -8.79
CA ASP A 622 2.16 10.37 -8.67
C ASP A 622 1.54 10.59 -7.26
N HIS A 623 0.41 9.91 -7.02
CA HIS A 623 -0.29 9.98 -5.73
C HIS A 623 0.51 9.39 -4.56
N TRP A 624 1.43 8.47 -4.82
CA TRP A 624 2.10 7.64 -3.82
C TRP A 624 3.47 8.16 -3.39
N LEU A 625 3.91 9.29 -3.92
CA LEU A 625 5.27 9.83 -3.67
C LEU A 625 6.34 8.78 -4.02
N SER A 626 6.26 8.26 -5.23
CA SER A 626 7.06 7.11 -5.70
C SER A 626 8.50 7.46 -6.07
N THR A 627 8.85 8.74 -6.11
CA THR A 627 10.17 9.25 -6.51
C THR A 627 10.89 9.88 -5.31
N GLY A 628 12.16 9.54 -5.07
CA GLY A 628 12.91 10.02 -3.92
C GLY A 628 13.05 11.53 -3.85
N ALA A 629 13.43 12.16 -4.98
CA ALA A 629 13.63 13.62 -5.04
C ALA A 629 12.36 14.40 -4.70
N THR A 630 11.21 14.03 -5.25
CA THR A 630 9.94 14.74 -5.04
C THR A 630 9.33 14.43 -3.67
N ARG A 631 9.49 13.20 -3.16
CA ARG A 631 9.14 12.87 -1.77
C ARG A 631 9.93 13.71 -0.78
N LEU A 632 11.26 13.85 -0.96
CA LEU A 632 12.10 14.71 -0.15
C LEU A 632 11.70 16.18 -0.29
N GLN A 633 11.40 16.65 -1.51
CA GLN A 633 10.92 18.01 -1.76
C GLN A 633 9.63 18.31 -0.99
N MET A 634 8.66 17.40 -1.02
CA MET A 634 7.43 17.52 -0.24
C MET A 634 7.71 17.64 1.25
N LEU A 635 8.57 16.76 1.79
CA LEU A 635 8.88 16.71 3.21
C LEU A 635 9.65 17.94 3.67
N GLN A 636 10.62 18.42 2.89
CA GLN A 636 11.38 19.64 3.17
C GLN A 636 10.49 20.88 3.16
N ALA A 637 9.60 21.00 2.16
CA ALA A 637 8.64 22.11 2.09
C ALA A 637 7.69 22.09 3.29
N SER A 638 7.16 20.91 3.64
CA SER A 638 6.30 20.73 4.81
C SER A 638 7.01 21.10 6.11
N ALA A 639 8.24 20.63 6.31
CA ALA A 639 9.03 20.92 7.51
C ALA A 639 9.38 22.41 7.63
N ALA A 640 9.76 23.07 6.54
CA ALA A 640 10.02 24.51 6.51
C ALA A 640 8.78 25.32 6.83
N PHE A 641 7.63 24.98 6.22
CA PHE A 641 6.35 25.63 6.47
C PHE A 641 5.91 25.47 7.93
N LEU A 642 6.01 24.24 8.46
CA LEU A 642 5.68 23.96 9.86
C LEU A 642 6.59 24.73 10.82
N GLN A 643 7.89 24.78 10.56
CA GLN A 643 8.83 25.53 11.40
C GLN A 643 8.51 27.04 11.40
N ALA A 644 8.10 27.61 10.28
CA ALA A 644 7.72 29.02 10.19
C ALA A 644 6.40 29.34 10.92
N ASN A 645 5.45 28.42 10.90
CA ASN A 645 4.08 28.66 11.38
C ASN A 645 3.76 27.97 12.72
N ASN A 646 4.54 26.98 13.13
CA ASN A 646 4.39 26.22 14.38
C ASN A 646 5.77 25.79 14.89
N PRO A 647 6.66 26.69 15.29
CA PRO A 647 8.03 26.33 15.66
C PRO A 647 8.06 25.28 16.77
N ALA A 648 8.93 24.28 16.59
CA ALA A 648 9.07 23.19 17.56
C ALA A 648 9.81 23.62 18.84
N HIS A 649 10.63 24.70 18.75
CA HIS A 649 11.45 25.24 19.83
C HIS A 649 11.18 26.71 20.02
#